data_196aa15f5dfd89d1cf9057246919c86d
#
_entry.id   196aa15f5dfd89d1cf9057246919c86d
#
_cell.length_a   1.000
_cell.length_b   1.000
_cell.length_c   1.000
_cell.angle_alpha   90.00
_cell.angle_beta   90.00
_cell.angle_gamma   90.00
#
_symmetry.space_group_name_H-M   'P 1'
#
loop_
_entity.id
_entity.type
_entity.pdbx_description
1 polymer ?
#
loop_
_entity_poly.entity_id
_entity_poly.type
_entity_poly.pdbx_seq_one_letter_code
_entity_poly.pdbx_strand_id
1 'polypeptide(L)'
;MDNRVKELIIGYDLCNDYVQISCYNQKTQDMDTICYIGEKMLDRVPAVLCRLYEDRSWVCGYDAWKAVNEHRGTLVENFVDALEPQNAIMVDDDFYSSAELVRIFMTESLKLLTKYYPHWCVGQLTIAVESLGKNTVDALKALCGTMGFDEERLTVINHVSAYEHYALNQKKELWQHDVGLFDYSRRGMTYYHLAISKKRMPIAVMATTVPLTEYFDGSEIGQAAPPELDRRFLEVVRKVTANKIISTVYLTGEGFEGNWAKISLKNLCHHRKGFIGSNIFSRGACYYSLMAAGLLEEGDFVALNEDVISKTIYIRGSKKREMVNEEIVQAGQVWYDVQAEANFIADGMDHVTIHLMDYLSRRERSIQISLADFKEEEKRPDKTGHFKLCLRFDDPSHCHVYLSDNGFGEFYPPSEKTVEHVFDIYDETLEDKEVHEPGRLILTDGGRNTAPYYFSLSGMRVYSLEQLCYYIYHHVYTISEETFDDDLFYWIEKNLDEKALVKRLREAKKNHRTLKEMVRLILMSVDYYSKEEISRLQKIIEEIEMQNPVETRKTEADNYLRYGRPLEALAVYKKVDLMMDDSEEIVTKEFRGNVYHNMGIAFARLANGEAALACFKKAYELNASDVSRDAWLKMLKILDRDEEMLQETNRMILPPETVGRIEQEISEARTEFEKQPVYEMLEKIKDIHSESQWDDICPEVLLWLEKQKGEYRNC
;
A
#
# COMPACT_ATOMS: atom_id res chain seq x y z
N MET A 1 31.80 30.36 -15.36
CA MET A 1 30.49 30.35 -14.67
C MET A 1 29.94 28.98 -14.85
N ASP A 2 29.61 28.30 -13.75
CA ASP A 2 29.13 26.92 -13.81
C ASP A 2 27.71 26.94 -14.38
N ASN A 3 27.53 26.42 -15.59
CA ASN A 3 26.25 26.40 -16.32
C ASN A 3 25.35 25.19 -15.85
N ARG A 4 25.66 24.58 -14.73
CA ARG A 4 24.84 23.46 -14.21
C ARG A 4 23.61 24.01 -13.51
N VAL A 5 22.46 23.40 -13.81
CA VAL A 5 21.21 23.67 -13.08
C VAL A 5 21.42 23.23 -11.63
N LYS A 6 21.19 24.15 -10.69
CA LYS A 6 21.36 23.90 -9.27
C LYS A 6 20.01 23.46 -8.65
N GLU A 7 19.95 22.25 -8.09
CA GLU A 7 18.82 21.84 -7.29
C GLU A 7 18.85 22.58 -5.94
N LEU A 8 17.77 23.27 -5.61
CA LEU A 8 17.63 24.05 -4.39
C LEU A 8 16.71 23.34 -3.40
N ILE A 9 17.12 23.41 -2.14
CA ILE A 9 16.30 22.99 -0.99
C ILE A 9 15.72 24.27 -0.40
N ILE A 10 14.38 24.37 -0.41
CA ILE A 10 13.68 25.63 -0.18
C ILE A 10 12.69 25.47 0.98
N GLY A 11 12.70 26.42 1.90
CA GLY A 11 11.64 26.69 2.86
C GLY A 11 10.91 27.96 2.47
N TYR A 12 9.60 27.86 2.26
CA TYR A 12 8.73 28.94 1.82
C TYR A 12 7.66 29.19 2.86
N ASP A 13 7.77 30.31 3.57
CA ASP A 13 6.79 30.72 4.58
C ASP A 13 5.74 31.60 3.90
N LEU A 14 4.51 31.07 3.76
CA LEU A 14 3.39 31.71 3.06
C LEU A 14 2.35 32.22 4.07
N CYS A 15 2.37 33.53 4.28
CA CYS A 15 1.37 34.22 5.09
C CYS A 15 0.50 35.11 4.22
N ASN A 16 -0.63 35.55 4.75
CA ASN A 16 -1.51 36.48 4.03
C ASN A 16 -0.89 37.89 3.90
N ASP A 17 -0.01 38.25 4.81
CA ASP A 17 0.62 39.57 4.83
C ASP A 17 1.97 39.61 4.08
N TYR A 18 2.70 38.49 4.09
CA TYR A 18 4.02 38.40 3.48
C TYR A 18 4.39 36.98 3.07
N VAL A 19 5.43 36.87 2.27
CA VAL A 19 6.16 35.62 2.05
C VAL A 19 7.61 35.80 2.46
N GLN A 20 8.20 34.70 2.97
CA GLN A 20 9.61 34.64 3.29
C GLN A 20 10.22 33.36 2.74
N ILE A 21 11.39 33.46 2.09
CA ILE A 21 12.04 32.36 1.41
C ILE A 21 13.42 32.10 2.03
N SER A 22 13.69 30.89 2.45
CA SER A 22 15.01 30.45 2.88
C SER A 22 15.51 29.30 2.00
N CYS A 23 16.78 29.31 1.64
CA CYS A 23 17.41 28.28 0.85
C CYS A 23 18.65 27.72 1.55
N TYR A 24 18.85 26.41 1.47
CA TYR A 24 20.05 25.79 1.99
C TYR A 24 21.27 26.07 1.09
N ASN A 25 22.32 26.59 1.68
CA ASN A 25 23.57 26.85 1.02
C ASN A 25 24.60 25.78 1.35
N GLN A 26 24.86 24.89 0.41
CA GLN A 26 25.81 23.78 0.59
C GLN A 26 27.25 24.23 0.92
N LYS A 27 27.65 25.46 0.53
CA LYS A 27 29.01 25.97 0.77
C LYS A 27 29.21 26.40 2.22
N THR A 28 28.23 27.09 2.77
CA THR A 28 28.27 27.59 4.18
C THR A 28 27.73 26.54 5.16
N GLN A 29 27.03 25.52 4.67
CA GLN A 29 26.26 24.55 5.46
C GLN A 29 25.23 25.23 6.40
N ASP A 30 24.69 26.36 5.95
CA ASP A 30 23.67 27.13 6.65
C ASP A 30 22.59 27.58 5.66
N MET A 31 21.54 28.21 6.16
CA MET A 31 20.42 28.68 5.36
C MET A 31 20.56 30.17 5.09
N ASP A 32 20.50 30.53 3.81
CA ASP A 32 20.42 31.91 3.37
C ASP A 32 18.94 32.31 3.21
N THR A 33 18.54 33.42 3.84
CA THR A 33 17.24 34.02 3.59
C THR A 33 17.31 34.91 2.36
N ILE A 34 16.38 34.69 1.42
CA ILE A 34 16.32 35.43 0.16
C ILE A 34 15.68 36.79 0.41
N CYS A 35 16.40 37.85 0.06
CA CYS A 35 15.95 39.21 0.28
C CYS A 35 15.54 39.87 -1.04
N TYR A 36 14.51 40.70 -0.98
CA TYR A 36 14.23 41.67 -2.02
C TYR A 36 15.31 42.75 -2.00
N ILE A 37 15.98 42.95 -3.15
CA ILE A 37 17.07 43.92 -3.28
C ILE A 37 16.50 45.19 -3.86
N GLY A 38 16.28 46.17 -2.99
CA GLY A 38 15.92 47.54 -3.32
C GLY A 38 16.88 48.54 -2.69
N GLU A 39 16.39 49.68 -2.19
CA GLU A 39 17.19 50.63 -1.40
C GLU A 39 17.68 50.02 -0.08
N LYS A 40 16.89 49.08 0.47
CA LYS A 40 17.24 48.26 1.61
C LYS A 40 17.04 46.77 1.25
N MET A 41 17.82 45.90 1.87
CA MET A 41 17.59 44.46 1.80
C MET A 41 16.47 44.12 2.72
N LEU A 42 15.36 43.61 2.19
CA LEU A 42 14.15 43.23 2.94
C LEU A 42 13.91 41.73 2.76
N ASP A 43 13.83 41.02 3.88
CA ASP A 43 13.68 39.56 3.92
C ASP A 43 12.21 39.10 3.93
N ARG A 44 11.25 40.04 4.12
CA ARG A 44 9.82 39.81 3.99
C ARG A 44 9.33 40.47 2.71
N VAL A 45 8.68 39.73 1.85
CA VAL A 45 8.06 40.21 0.63
C VAL A 45 6.56 40.29 0.85
N PRO A 46 5.92 41.49 0.74
CA PRO A 46 4.49 41.61 0.94
C PRO A 46 3.67 40.67 0.06
N ALA A 47 2.65 40.03 0.61
CA ALA A 47 1.77 39.12 -0.12
C ALA A 47 0.72 39.90 -0.91
N VAL A 48 1.17 40.70 -1.87
CA VAL A 48 0.35 41.53 -2.73
C VAL A 48 0.72 41.29 -4.19
N LEU A 49 -0.28 41.41 -5.05
CA LEU A 49 -0.14 41.38 -6.50
C LEU A 49 -0.62 42.68 -7.11
N CYS A 50 -0.05 43.07 -8.22
CA CYS A 50 -0.57 44.14 -9.05
C CYS A 50 -0.64 43.69 -10.50
N ARG A 51 -1.79 43.82 -11.12
CA ARG A 51 -1.97 43.59 -12.56
C ARG A 51 -1.71 44.89 -13.32
N LEU A 52 -0.71 44.91 -14.13
CA LEU A 52 -0.31 46.11 -14.90
C LEU A 52 -1.31 46.38 -16.03
N TYR A 53 -1.64 47.66 -16.26
CA TYR A 53 -2.56 48.08 -17.33
C TYR A 53 -1.93 47.95 -18.73
N GLU A 54 -0.59 48.10 -18.81
CA GLU A 54 0.13 48.15 -20.11
C GLU A 54 0.08 46.85 -20.88
N ASP A 55 0.42 45.75 -20.23
CA ASP A 55 0.60 44.43 -20.85
C ASP A 55 -0.16 43.31 -20.15
N ARG A 56 -0.97 43.66 -19.12
CA ARG A 56 -1.68 42.73 -18.26
C ARG A 56 -0.82 41.72 -17.51
N SER A 57 0.50 41.97 -17.42
CA SER A 57 1.42 41.18 -16.64
C SER A 57 1.23 41.40 -15.14
N TRP A 58 1.74 40.42 -14.36
CA TRP A 58 1.66 40.47 -12.91
C TRP A 58 3.03 40.83 -12.31
N VAL A 59 3.01 41.67 -11.28
CA VAL A 59 4.12 41.94 -10.39
C VAL A 59 3.70 41.72 -8.94
N CYS A 60 4.65 41.35 -8.08
CA CYS A 60 4.36 41.02 -6.67
C CYS A 60 5.19 41.84 -5.69
N GLY A 61 4.75 41.85 -4.44
CA GLY A 61 5.48 42.43 -3.33
C GLY A 61 5.70 43.94 -3.47
N TYR A 62 6.92 44.37 -3.22
CA TYR A 62 7.31 45.80 -3.27
C TYR A 62 7.16 46.40 -4.67
N ASP A 63 7.37 45.61 -5.71
CA ASP A 63 7.20 46.05 -7.12
C ASP A 63 5.70 46.30 -7.41
N ALA A 64 4.79 45.48 -6.80
CA ALA A 64 3.36 45.70 -6.89
C ALA A 64 2.94 47.02 -6.23
N TRP A 65 3.39 47.28 -4.99
CA TRP A 65 3.12 48.57 -4.32
C TRP A 65 3.66 49.79 -5.09
N LYS A 66 4.86 49.63 -5.67
CA LYS A 66 5.42 50.68 -6.50
C LYS A 66 4.55 50.95 -7.72
N ALA A 67 4.12 49.90 -8.44
CA ALA A 67 3.26 50.04 -9.61
C ALA A 67 1.90 50.69 -9.26
N VAL A 68 1.32 50.33 -8.13
CA VAL A 68 0.06 50.96 -7.65
C VAL A 68 0.25 52.45 -7.30
N ASN A 69 1.33 52.77 -6.60
CA ASN A 69 1.66 54.16 -6.29
C ASN A 69 1.92 55.01 -7.54
N GLU A 70 2.42 54.40 -8.61
CA GLU A 70 2.60 55.02 -9.92
C GLU A 70 1.34 54.99 -10.80
N HIS A 71 0.20 54.51 -10.28
CA HIS A 71 -1.08 54.34 -10.99
C HIS A 71 -0.99 53.46 -12.25
N ARG A 72 -0.18 52.43 -12.22
CA ARG A 72 0.11 51.56 -13.37
C ARG A 72 -0.65 50.24 -13.39
N GLY A 73 -1.44 49.93 -12.35
CA GLY A 73 -2.15 48.68 -12.28
C GLY A 73 -3.15 48.58 -11.09
N THR A 74 -3.85 47.49 -11.03
CA THR A 74 -4.84 47.14 -10.00
C THR A 74 -4.23 46.30 -8.91
N LEU A 75 -4.34 46.71 -7.64
CA LEU A 75 -3.87 45.99 -6.46
C LEU A 75 -4.79 44.82 -6.09
N VAL A 76 -4.19 43.68 -5.72
CA VAL A 76 -4.91 42.54 -5.17
C VAL A 76 -4.21 42.07 -3.88
N GLU A 77 -4.98 41.98 -2.82
CA GLU A 77 -4.56 41.60 -1.46
C GLU A 77 -5.49 40.52 -0.88
N ASN A 78 -5.10 39.92 0.23
CA ASN A 78 -5.89 38.94 0.99
C ASN A 78 -6.34 37.70 0.20
N PHE A 79 -5.55 37.22 -0.74
CA PHE A 79 -5.85 36.05 -1.56
C PHE A 79 -5.36 34.72 -0.95
N VAL A 80 -4.47 34.76 0.04
CA VAL A 80 -3.93 33.56 0.70
C VAL A 80 -4.94 32.95 1.68
N ASP A 81 -5.59 33.77 2.52
CA ASP A 81 -6.61 33.27 3.47
C ASP A 81 -7.88 32.76 2.78
N ALA A 82 -8.10 33.16 1.54
CA ALA A 82 -9.24 32.75 0.75
C ALA A 82 -8.95 31.52 -0.13
N LEU A 83 -7.99 30.68 0.21
CA LEU A 83 -7.53 29.53 -0.58
C LEU A 83 -8.58 28.42 -0.70
N GLU A 84 -9.86 28.77 -0.74
CA GLU A 84 -10.96 27.87 -1.02
C GLU A 84 -11.31 27.90 -2.52
N PRO A 85 -11.59 26.75 -3.15
CA PRO A 85 -11.83 26.66 -4.59
C PRO A 85 -13.00 27.51 -5.11
N GLN A 86 -13.90 27.92 -4.23
CA GLN A 86 -15.15 28.63 -4.58
C GLN A 86 -15.03 30.14 -4.56
N ASN A 87 -13.93 30.72 -4.05
CA ASN A 87 -13.75 32.15 -3.96
C ASN A 87 -13.15 32.73 -5.24
N ALA A 88 -13.97 33.46 -6.01
CA ALA A 88 -13.51 34.17 -7.19
C ALA A 88 -13.33 35.66 -6.86
N ILE A 89 -12.13 36.17 -7.14
CA ILE A 89 -11.77 37.57 -6.96
C ILE A 89 -11.78 38.26 -8.32
N MET A 90 -12.53 39.32 -8.47
CA MET A 90 -12.57 40.10 -9.71
C MET A 90 -11.42 41.10 -9.73
N VAL A 91 -10.60 41.02 -10.78
CA VAL A 91 -9.47 41.93 -11.02
C VAL A 91 -9.64 42.53 -12.43
N ASP A 92 -9.89 43.82 -12.48
CA ASP A 92 -10.33 44.50 -13.69
C ASP A 92 -11.65 43.87 -14.22
N ASP A 93 -11.62 43.28 -15.44
CA ASP A 93 -12.77 42.63 -16.06
C ASP A 93 -12.73 41.09 -16.00
N ASP A 94 -11.67 40.51 -15.37
CA ASP A 94 -11.44 39.08 -15.31
C ASP A 94 -11.64 38.52 -13.89
N PHE A 95 -12.12 37.26 -13.81
CA PHE A 95 -12.27 36.55 -12.54
C PHE A 95 -11.12 35.56 -12.33
N TYR A 96 -10.52 35.59 -11.16
CA TYR A 96 -9.45 34.71 -10.73
C TYR A 96 -9.88 33.96 -9.47
N SER A 97 -9.64 32.67 -9.41
CA SER A 97 -9.74 31.94 -8.15
C SER A 97 -8.58 32.33 -7.22
N SER A 98 -8.79 32.20 -5.91
CA SER A 98 -7.72 32.44 -4.94
C SER A 98 -6.51 31.54 -5.20
N ALA A 99 -6.72 30.29 -5.59
CA ALA A 99 -5.64 29.37 -5.96
C ALA A 99 -4.82 29.87 -7.17
N GLU A 100 -5.47 30.45 -8.18
CA GLU A 100 -4.76 31.05 -9.32
C GLU A 100 -3.91 32.26 -8.92
N LEU A 101 -4.44 33.11 -8.03
CA LEU A 101 -3.69 34.27 -7.51
C LEU A 101 -2.50 33.82 -6.65
N VAL A 102 -2.67 32.81 -5.79
CA VAL A 102 -1.54 32.22 -5.04
C VAL A 102 -0.50 31.60 -5.98
N ARG A 103 -0.93 30.92 -7.05
CA ARG A 103 -0.02 30.39 -8.07
C ARG A 103 0.80 31.49 -8.74
N ILE A 104 0.12 32.57 -9.15
CA ILE A 104 0.77 33.73 -9.76
C ILE A 104 1.76 34.33 -8.77
N PHE A 105 1.36 34.53 -7.52
CA PHE A 105 2.20 35.10 -6.48
C PHE A 105 3.44 34.22 -6.18
N MET A 106 3.25 32.91 -6.03
CA MET A 106 4.36 32.00 -5.83
C MET A 106 5.32 31.99 -7.03
N THR A 107 4.77 31.99 -8.25
CA THR A 107 5.60 32.06 -9.47
C THR A 107 6.44 33.33 -9.51
N GLU A 108 5.84 34.49 -9.21
CA GLU A 108 6.56 35.78 -9.26
C GLU A 108 7.56 35.93 -8.09
N SER A 109 7.18 35.52 -6.89
CA SER A 109 8.05 35.60 -5.70
C SER A 109 9.25 34.64 -5.79
N LEU A 110 9.09 33.44 -6.33
CA LEU A 110 10.18 32.50 -6.55
C LEU A 110 11.19 32.99 -7.61
N LYS A 111 10.81 33.92 -8.50
CA LYS A 111 11.78 34.59 -9.42
C LYS A 111 12.86 35.35 -8.67
N LEU A 112 12.64 35.74 -7.42
CA LEU A 112 13.67 36.33 -6.58
C LEU A 112 14.90 35.44 -6.43
N LEU A 113 14.70 34.11 -6.42
CA LEU A 113 15.79 33.13 -6.39
C LEU A 113 16.74 33.26 -7.58
N THR A 114 16.25 33.67 -8.75
CA THR A 114 17.06 33.82 -9.97
C THR A 114 18.14 34.88 -9.80
N LYS A 115 17.94 35.88 -8.93
CA LYS A 115 18.97 36.91 -8.63
C LYS A 115 20.16 36.32 -7.86
N TYR A 116 19.96 35.23 -7.10
CA TYR A 116 20.99 34.54 -6.32
C TYR A 116 21.51 33.29 -7.05
N TYR A 117 20.65 32.63 -7.79
CA TYR A 117 20.89 31.38 -8.50
C TYR A 117 20.35 31.46 -9.93
N PRO A 118 21.16 31.93 -10.92
CA PRO A 118 20.67 32.17 -12.29
C PRO A 118 20.07 30.94 -12.99
N HIS A 119 20.54 29.73 -12.66
CA HIS A 119 20.06 28.47 -13.21
C HIS A 119 19.73 27.55 -12.05
N TRP A 120 18.45 27.46 -11.68
CA TRP A 120 18.00 26.64 -10.57
C TRP A 120 16.74 25.82 -10.92
N CYS A 121 16.54 24.73 -10.18
CA CYS A 121 15.30 23.98 -10.14
C CYS A 121 15.01 23.60 -8.69
N VAL A 122 13.78 23.17 -8.41
CA VAL A 122 13.39 22.71 -7.09
C VAL A 122 13.92 21.30 -6.88
N GLY A 123 14.76 21.11 -5.86
CA GLY A 123 15.16 19.80 -5.34
C GLY A 123 14.15 19.31 -4.31
N GLN A 124 13.83 20.19 -3.32
CA GLN A 124 12.78 19.96 -2.32
C GLN A 124 12.19 21.30 -1.89
N LEU A 125 10.88 21.37 -1.73
CA LEU A 125 10.14 22.55 -1.29
C LEU A 125 9.23 22.21 -0.12
N THR A 126 9.39 22.92 0.99
CA THR A 126 8.42 22.90 2.09
C THR A 126 7.75 24.26 2.21
N ILE A 127 6.42 24.26 2.16
CA ILE A 127 5.59 25.44 2.36
C ILE A 127 5.11 25.44 3.81
N ALA A 128 5.46 26.48 4.57
CA ALA A 128 4.90 26.74 5.89
C ALA A 128 3.70 27.67 5.76
N VAL A 129 2.62 27.34 6.44
CA VAL A 129 1.38 28.14 6.52
C VAL A 129 1.00 28.34 7.97
N GLU A 130 0.17 29.32 8.28
CA GLU A 130 -0.24 29.61 9.67
C GLU A 130 -1.12 28.50 10.26
N SER A 131 -2.11 28.04 9.48
CA SER A 131 -3.02 26.97 9.85
C SER A 131 -3.10 25.92 8.74
N LEU A 132 -3.20 24.64 9.12
CA LEU A 132 -3.21 23.53 8.21
C LEU A 132 -4.59 22.87 8.21
N GLY A 133 -5.15 22.66 7.02
CA GLY A 133 -6.36 21.90 6.80
C GLY A 133 -6.24 21.08 5.53
N LYS A 134 -7.01 20.01 5.39
CA LYS A 134 -6.97 19.13 4.21
C LYS A 134 -7.15 19.90 2.91
N ASN A 135 -8.15 20.79 2.86
CA ASN A 135 -8.42 21.62 1.68
C ASN A 135 -7.24 22.50 1.31
N THR A 136 -6.56 23.10 2.30
CA THR A 136 -5.36 23.93 2.09
C THR A 136 -4.21 23.11 1.55
N VAL A 137 -3.95 21.92 2.10
CA VAL A 137 -2.91 21.01 1.66
C VAL A 137 -3.16 20.56 0.23
N ASP A 138 -4.38 20.07 -0.05
CA ASP A 138 -4.76 19.58 -1.38
C ASP A 138 -4.71 20.71 -2.42
N ALA A 139 -5.17 21.92 -2.08
CA ALA A 139 -5.10 23.08 -2.96
C ALA A 139 -3.65 23.49 -3.27
N LEU A 140 -2.76 23.52 -2.26
CA LEU A 140 -1.35 23.86 -2.46
C LEU A 140 -0.61 22.78 -3.25
N LYS A 141 -0.87 21.50 -2.98
CA LYS A 141 -0.30 20.37 -3.75
C LYS A 141 -0.73 20.43 -5.22
N ALA A 142 -2.04 20.58 -5.47
CA ALA A 142 -2.57 20.70 -6.83
C ALA A 142 -2.00 21.91 -7.56
N LEU A 143 -1.91 23.06 -6.90
CA LEU A 143 -1.33 24.29 -7.42
C LEU A 143 0.14 24.09 -7.81
N CYS A 144 0.95 23.52 -6.94
CA CYS A 144 2.36 23.26 -7.20
C CYS A 144 2.55 22.25 -8.34
N GLY A 145 1.67 21.25 -8.46
CA GLY A 145 1.63 20.33 -9.59
C GLY A 145 1.45 21.07 -10.93
N THR A 146 0.57 22.10 -10.98
CA THR A 146 0.39 22.94 -12.19
C THR A 146 1.62 23.81 -12.50
N MET A 147 2.47 24.09 -11.51
CA MET A 147 3.75 24.77 -11.67
C MET A 147 4.89 23.84 -12.12
N GLY A 148 4.61 22.53 -12.26
CA GLY A 148 5.59 21.52 -12.67
C GLY A 148 6.47 21.00 -11.53
N PHE A 149 6.02 21.12 -10.29
CA PHE A 149 6.69 20.51 -9.15
C PHE A 149 6.19 19.08 -8.94
N ASP A 150 7.11 18.14 -8.75
CA ASP A 150 6.78 16.76 -8.40
C ASP A 150 6.17 16.72 -6.98
N GLU A 151 5.10 15.98 -6.81
CA GLU A 151 4.42 15.86 -5.52
C GLU A 151 5.34 15.30 -4.42
N GLU A 152 6.23 14.37 -4.76
CA GLU A 152 7.23 13.80 -3.86
C GLU A 152 8.25 14.83 -3.35
N ARG A 153 8.41 15.96 -4.05
CA ARG A 153 9.34 17.04 -3.70
C ARG A 153 8.66 18.21 -2.99
N LEU A 154 7.38 18.04 -2.64
CA LEU A 154 6.59 19.07 -2.00
C LEU A 154 6.05 18.60 -0.66
N THR A 155 6.24 19.44 0.37
CA THR A 155 5.61 19.25 1.69
C THR A 155 4.93 20.54 2.12
N VAL A 156 3.81 20.43 2.82
CA VAL A 156 3.12 21.58 3.44
C VAL A 156 3.07 21.35 4.94
N ILE A 157 3.52 22.32 5.74
CA ILE A 157 3.53 22.25 7.20
C ILE A 157 2.94 23.51 7.81
N ASN A 158 2.54 23.46 9.08
CA ASN A 158 2.13 24.66 9.80
C ASN A 158 3.33 25.39 10.45
N HIS A 159 3.08 26.59 10.97
CA HIS A 159 4.10 27.38 11.69
C HIS A 159 4.61 26.67 12.94
N VAL A 160 3.78 25.86 13.60
CA VAL A 160 4.20 25.08 14.78
C VAL A 160 5.28 24.09 14.41
N SER A 161 5.04 23.26 13.38
CA SER A 161 6.00 22.32 12.84
C SER A 161 7.28 23.00 12.32
N ALA A 162 7.12 24.13 11.62
CA ALA A 162 8.27 24.91 11.16
C ALA A 162 9.14 25.40 12.35
N TYR A 163 8.50 25.89 13.41
CA TYR A 163 9.21 26.32 14.61
C TYR A 163 9.89 25.16 15.34
N GLU A 164 9.23 23.99 15.44
CA GLU A 164 9.82 22.78 16.02
C GLU A 164 11.12 22.42 15.29
N HIS A 165 11.07 22.33 13.96
CA HIS A 165 12.24 22.01 13.15
C HIS A 165 13.32 23.09 13.23
N TYR A 166 12.95 24.35 13.31
CA TYR A 166 13.93 25.42 13.56
C TYR A 166 14.62 25.26 14.90
N ALA A 167 13.87 25.14 16.00
CA ALA A 167 14.41 25.12 17.37
C ALA A 167 15.25 23.86 17.64
N LEU A 168 14.80 22.69 17.18
CA LEU A 168 15.45 21.40 17.49
C LEU A 168 16.71 21.16 16.62
N ASN A 169 16.82 21.83 15.47
CA ASN A 169 18.04 21.80 14.65
C ASN A 169 19.08 22.85 15.06
N GLN A 170 18.83 23.62 16.13
CA GLN A 170 19.83 24.46 16.75
C GLN A 170 20.75 23.63 17.68
N LYS A 171 21.82 24.28 18.20
CA LYS A 171 22.74 23.62 19.14
C LYS A 171 21.97 23.05 20.34
N LYS A 172 22.26 21.81 20.73
CA LYS A 172 21.57 21.10 21.83
C LYS A 172 21.48 21.88 23.14
N GLU A 173 22.41 22.81 23.40
CA GLU A 173 22.38 23.71 24.56
C GLU A 173 21.20 24.68 24.54
N LEU A 174 20.64 25.02 23.38
CA LEU A 174 19.52 25.96 23.22
C LEU A 174 18.17 25.33 23.54
N TRP A 175 18.07 24.00 23.46
CA TRP A 175 16.85 23.26 23.75
C TRP A 175 17.11 22.13 24.80
N GLN A 176 17.95 22.44 25.77
CA GLN A 176 18.21 21.53 26.91
C GLN A 176 16.96 21.37 27.80
N HIS A 177 16.16 22.40 27.93
CA HIS A 177 14.84 22.44 28.56
C HIS A 177 13.86 23.05 27.57
N ASP A 178 12.66 23.37 28.00
CA ASP A 178 11.63 23.95 27.15
C ASP A 178 12.12 25.17 26.37
N VAL A 179 11.48 25.40 25.23
CA VAL A 179 11.78 26.53 24.34
C VAL A 179 10.50 27.29 24.07
N GLY A 180 10.58 28.63 24.09
CA GLY A 180 9.44 29.51 23.80
C GLY A 180 9.68 30.38 22.55
N LEU A 181 8.61 30.73 21.86
CA LEU A 181 8.62 31.72 20.80
C LEU A 181 7.44 32.67 20.98
N PHE A 182 7.71 33.94 20.97
CA PHE A 182 6.67 34.98 20.81
C PHE A 182 6.71 35.49 19.38
N ASP A 183 5.59 35.37 18.70
CA ASP A 183 5.37 35.94 17.37
C ASP A 183 4.37 37.11 17.52
N TYR A 184 4.79 38.33 17.20
CA TYR A 184 3.95 39.51 17.24
C TYR A 184 3.83 40.13 15.86
N SER A 185 2.77 39.78 15.18
CA SER A 185 2.44 40.20 13.79
C SER A 185 1.18 41.09 13.79
N ARG A 186 0.74 41.53 12.61
CA ARG A 186 -0.53 42.26 12.42
C ARG A 186 -1.76 41.49 12.86
N ARG A 187 -1.68 40.17 13.03
CA ARG A 187 -2.77 39.34 13.57
C ARG A 187 -2.79 39.28 15.08
N GLY A 188 -1.89 39.99 15.76
CA GLY A 188 -1.71 39.96 17.18
C GLY A 188 -0.51 39.15 17.63
N MET A 189 -0.44 38.86 18.92
CA MET A 189 0.66 38.10 19.50
C MET A 189 0.22 36.67 19.77
N THR A 190 1.10 35.72 19.39
CA THR A 190 0.97 34.30 19.70
C THR A 190 2.22 33.81 20.43
N TYR A 191 2.05 32.98 21.45
CA TYR A 191 3.13 32.31 22.15
C TYR A 191 3.13 30.83 21.84
N TYR A 192 4.23 30.34 21.28
CA TYR A 192 4.49 28.93 21.04
C TYR A 192 5.40 28.39 22.13
N HIS A 193 5.05 27.24 22.68
CA HIS A 193 5.82 26.60 23.74
C HIS A 193 6.15 25.15 23.35
N LEU A 194 7.43 24.82 23.31
CA LEU A 194 7.93 23.47 23.11
C LEU A 194 8.33 22.88 24.46
N ALA A 195 7.54 21.92 24.95
CA ALA A 195 7.86 21.17 26.16
C ALA A 195 8.69 19.96 25.81
N ILE A 196 9.91 19.85 26.33
CA ILE A 196 10.90 18.83 25.98
C ILE A 196 10.96 17.76 27.05
N SER A 197 10.50 16.54 26.71
CA SER A 197 10.52 15.40 27.63
C SER A 197 11.61 14.41 27.26
N LYS A 198 12.70 14.41 28.03
CA LYS A 198 13.84 13.48 27.89
C LYS A 198 13.69 12.17 28.66
N LYS A 199 12.47 11.88 29.09
CA LYS A 199 12.20 10.63 29.83
C LYS A 199 12.29 9.39 28.93
N ARG A 200 12.38 9.59 27.62
CA ARG A 200 12.38 8.53 26.59
C ARG A 200 13.30 8.89 25.43
N MET A 201 13.64 7.89 24.65
CA MET A 201 14.29 8.00 23.35
C MET A 201 13.40 7.30 22.29
N PRO A 202 13.12 7.96 21.20
CA PRO A 202 13.38 9.37 20.87
C PRO A 202 12.75 10.35 21.88
N ILE A 203 13.35 11.55 22.00
CA ILE A 203 12.87 12.62 22.90
C ILE A 203 11.49 13.08 22.45
N ALA A 204 10.51 13.14 23.35
CA ALA A 204 9.21 13.73 23.03
C ALA A 204 9.25 15.26 23.12
N VAL A 205 8.82 15.94 22.08
CA VAL A 205 8.65 17.39 22.01
C VAL A 205 7.17 17.70 21.79
N MET A 206 6.54 18.34 22.76
CA MET A 206 5.14 18.72 22.68
C MET A 206 5.04 20.22 22.42
N ALA A 207 4.44 20.61 21.31
CA ALA A 207 4.14 21.99 21.04
C ALA A 207 2.73 22.36 21.55
N THR A 208 2.64 23.53 22.14
CA THR A 208 1.36 24.16 22.50
C THR A 208 1.36 25.62 22.07
N THR A 209 0.23 26.05 21.53
CA THR A 209 0.03 27.42 21.04
C THR A 209 -0.91 28.17 21.98
N VAL A 210 -0.53 29.39 22.37
CA VAL A 210 -1.35 30.25 23.24
C VAL A 210 -1.57 31.58 22.54
N PRO A 211 -2.78 31.87 22.05
CA PRO A 211 -3.09 33.17 21.49
C PRO A 211 -3.07 34.23 22.61
N LEU A 212 -2.44 35.35 22.33
CA LEU A 212 -2.29 36.48 23.26
C LEU A 212 -2.89 37.76 22.68
N THR A 213 -3.80 37.62 21.75
CA THR A 213 -4.47 38.71 21.05
C THR A 213 -5.27 39.64 22.00
N GLU A 214 -5.76 39.07 23.12
CA GLU A 214 -6.39 39.87 24.18
C GLU A 214 -5.45 40.92 24.81
N TYR A 215 -4.14 40.66 24.80
CA TYR A 215 -3.11 41.52 25.36
C TYR A 215 -2.43 42.34 24.28
N PHE A 216 -2.30 41.82 23.08
CA PHE A 216 -1.56 42.42 21.97
C PHE A 216 -2.32 42.21 20.67
N ASP A 217 -3.08 43.22 20.30
CA ASP A 217 -3.72 43.33 18.99
C ASP A 217 -2.68 43.82 17.95
N GLY A 218 -2.64 43.22 16.79
CA GLY A 218 -1.76 43.63 15.71
C GLY A 218 -1.99 45.02 15.17
N SER A 219 -3.19 45.57 15.33
CA SER A 219 -3.52 46.96 14.94
C SER A 219 -2.75 48.02 15.75
N GLU A 220 -2.24 47.66 16.92
CA GLU A 220 -1.46 48.57 17.79
C GLU A 220 0.00 48.73 17.38
N ILE A 221 0.48 47.91 16.42
CA ILE A 221 1.89 47.96 15.98
C ILE A 221 2.23 49.33 15.41
N GLY A 222 3.22 49.96 16.03
CA GLY A 222 3.66 51.31 15.67
C GLY A 222 2.77 52.45 16.22
N GLN A 223 1.66 52.14 16.90
CA GLN A 223 0.71 53.15 17.43
C GLN A 223 0.78 53.28 18.96
N ALA A 224 0.98 52.19 19.69
CA ALA A 224 0.97 52.19 21.14
C ALA A 224 2.28 52.76 21.74
N ALA A 225 2.16 53.37 22.93
CA ALA A 225 3.30 53.97 23.62
C ALA A 225 4.30 52.87 24.11
N PRO A 226 5.60 53.00 23.77
CA PRO A 226 6.60 51.99 24.12
C PRO A 226 6.66 51.56 25.60
N PRO A 227 6.55 52.43 26.61
CA PRO A 227 6.56 52.04 28.02
C PRO A 227 5.36 51.21 28.46
N GLU A 228 4.21 51.40 27.84
CA GLU A 228 2.98 50.67 28.14
C GLU A 228 3.04 49.27 27.52
N LEU A 229 3.51 49.15 26.26
CA LEU A 229 3.76 47.89 25.60
C LEU A 229 4.75 47.03 26.39
N ASP A 230 5.88 47.60 26.85
CA ASP A 230 6.90 46.89 27.59
C ASP A 230 6.37 46.35 28.94
N ARG A 231 5.52 47.16 29.65
CA ARG A 231 4.90 46.70 30.89
C ARG A 231 3.92 45.55 30.64
N ARG A 232 3.05 45.67 29.64
CA ARG A 232 2.08 44.64 29.23
C ARG A 232 2.81 43.35 28.84
N PHE A 233 3.87 43.48 28.03
CA PHE A 233 4.66 42.33 27.62
C PHE A 233 5.35 41.64 28.82
N LEU A 234 5.86 42.38 29.77
CA LEU A 234 6.41 41.84 31.00
C LEU A 234 5.39 41.01 31.80
N GLU A 235 4.13 41.47 31.88
CA GLU A 235 3.07 40.72 32.56
C GLU A 235 2.74 39.43 31.84
N VAL A 236 2.63 39.48 30.50
CA VAL A 236 2.41 38.28 29.67
C VAL A 236 3.57 37.28 29.78
N VAL A 237 4.81 37.76 29.66
CA VAL A 237 6.00 36.89 29.81
C VAL A 237 5.97 36.15 31.15
N ARG A 238 5.68 36.88 32.27
CA ARG A 238 5.56 36.25 33.59
C ARG A 238 4.46 35.22 33.67
N LYS A 239 3.31 35.47 33.04
CA LYS A 239 2.16 34.55 33.01
C LYS A 239 2.48 33.25 32.25
N VAL A 240 2.99 33.34 31.02
CA VAL A 240 3.17 32.17 30.15
C VAL A 240 4.41 31.37 30.51
N THR A 241 5.43 31.96 31.19
CA THR A 241 6.65 31.28 31.63
C THR A 241 6.60 30.82 33.09
N ALA A 242 5.47 31.06 33.80
CA ALA A 242 5.35 30.63 35.20
C ALA A 242 5.48 29.12 35.34
N ASN A 243 6.26 28.67 36.34
CA ASN A 243 6.48 27.24 36.62
C ASN A 243 7.10 26.42 35.49
N LYS A 244 7.73 27.05 34.50
CA LYS A 244 8.39 26.41 33.38
C LYS A 244 9.90 26.64 33.41
N ILE A 245 10.69 25.63 33.15
CA ILE A 245 12.15 25.75 33.00
C ILE A 245 12.44 25.90 31.51
N ILE A 246 12.68 27.11 31.06
CA ILE A 246 12.88 27.48 29.67
C ILE A 246 14.36 27.80 29.42
N SER A 247 14.99 27.10 28.47
CA SER A 247 16.37 27.33 28.04
C SER A 247 16.50 28.58 27.16
N THR A 248 15.60 28.70 26.21
CA THR A 248 15.68 29.69 25.13
C THR A 248 14.29 30.28 24.82
N VAL A 249 14.27 31.56 24.52
CA VAL A 249 13.09 32.25 24.02
C VAL A 249 13.46 32.97 22.72
N TYR A 250 12.67 32.73 21.70
CA TYR A 250 12.75 33.44 20.42
C TYR A 250 11.66 34.51 20.36
N LEU A 251 11.94 35.58 19.62
CA LEU A 251 11.02 36.66 19.34
C LEU A 251 11.02 36.90 17.83
N THR A 252 9.86 36.92 17.23
CA THR A 252 9.66 37.17 15.80
C THR A 252 8.47 38.05 15.55
N GLY A 253 8.30 38.51 14.34
CA GLY A 253 7.19 39.39 13.97
C GLY A 253 7.57 40.89 13.91
N GLU A 254 6.86 41.62 13.09
CA GLU A 254 7.07 43.09 12.91
C GLU A 254 6.83 43.87 14.16
N GLY A 255 5.98 43.39 15.08
CA GLY A 255 5.68 44.02 16.34
C GLY A 255 6.88 44.10 17.30
N PHE A 256 7.94 43.26 17.08
CA PHE A 256 9.20 43.38 17.82
C PHE A 256 10.25 44.26 17.16
N GLU A 257 9.92 44.88 16.02
CA GLU A 257 10.78 45.87 15.42
C GLU A 257 10.83 47.11 16.31
N GLY A 258 12.03 47.66 16.49
CA GLY A 258 12.24 48.80 17.38
C GLY A 258 12.72 48.38 18.79
N ASN A 259 12.93 49.42 19.64
CA ASN A 259 13.63 49.30 20.93
C ASN A 259 12.67 49.51 22.15
N TRP A 260 11.42 49.01 22.03
CA TRP A 260 10.40 49.25 23.05
C TRP A 260 10.46 48.25 24.22
N ALA A 261 10.80 47.00 24.02
CA ALA A 261 10.72 45.86 24.96
C ALA A 261 11.91 45.77 25.90
N LYS A 262 12.41 46.88 26.48
CA LYS A 262 13.69 46.89 27.23
C LYS A 262 13.60 46.19 28.56
N ILE A 263 12.54 46.40 29.35
CA ILE A 263 12.41 45.83 30.70
C ILE A 263 12.00 44.36 30.61
N SER A 264 11.06 44.07 29.73
CA SER A 264 10.57 42.72 29.48
C SER A 264 11.68 41.81 28.95
N LEU A 265 12.50 42.27 27.98
CA LEU A 265 13.66 41.51 27.46
C LEU A 265 14.71 41.25 28.53
N LYS A 266 15.02 42.22 29.40
CA LYS A 266 15.94 42.01 30.53
C LYS A 266 15.41 40.93 31.49
N ASN A 267 14.13 40.91 31.76
CA ASN A 267 13.49 39.89 32.59
C ASN A 267 13.46 38.54 31.89
N LEU A 268 13.14 38.51 30.61
CA LEU A 268 13.06 37.32 29.78
C LEU A 268 14.44 36.64 29.64
N CYS A 269 15.50 37.41 29.46
CA CYS A 269 16.90 36.90 29.39
C CYS A 269 17.51 36.52 30.74
N HIS A 270 16.79 36.69 31.84
CA HIS A 270 17.27 36.27 33.15
C HIS A 270 17.24 34.73 33.25
N HIS A 271 18.41 34.11 33.27
CA HIS A 271 18.63 32.65 33.23
C HIS A 271 18.13 31.96 31.94
N ARG A 272 17.90 32.69 30.85
CA ARG A 272 17.47 32.17 29.54
C ARG A 272 18.27 32.84 28.44
N LYS A 273 18.42 32.15 27.30
CA LYS A 273 18.95 32.79 26.09
C LYS A 273 17.78 33.40 25.31
N GLY A 274 17.92 34.67 24.91
CA GLY A 274 16.92 35.37 24.10
C GLY A 274 17.47 35.69 22.73
N PHE A 275 16.69 35.41 21.68
CA PHE A 275 17.03 35.73 20.30
C PHE A 275 15.87 36.45 19.63
N ILE A 276 16.20 37.47 18.81
CA ILE A 276 15.25 38.12 17.95
C ILE A 276 15.60 37.73 16.50
N GLY A 277 14.66 37.22 15.76
CA GLY A 277 14.84 36.79 14.39
C GLY A 277 13.56 36.95 13.57
N SER A 278 13.71 37.25 12.29
CA SER A 278 12.59 37.47 11.37
C SER A 278 12.23 36.27 10.50
N ASN A 279 13.08 35.23 10.49
CA ASN A 279 13.03 34.15 9.49
C ASN A 279 12.89 32.74 10.09
N ILE A 280 12.26 32.65 11.25
CA ILE A 280 12.16 31.39 12.00
C ILE A 280 11.37 30.34 11.24
N PHE A 281 10.22 30.69 10.69
CA PHE A 281 9.33 29.77 10.00
C PHE A 281 9.89 29.34 8.65
N SER A 282 10.41 30.26 7.82
CA SER A 282 11.00 29.91 6.53
C SER A 282 12.26 29.04 6.67
N ARG A 283 13.09 29.30 7.72
CA ARG A 283 14.26 28.46 8.02
C ARG A 283 13.82 27.09 8.57
N GLY A 284 12.80 27.05 9.40
CA GLY A 284 12.21 25.80 9.90
C GLY A 284 11.67 24.91 8.78
N ALA A 285 10.95 25.50 7.85
CA ALA A 285 10.49 24.82 6.64
C ALA A 285 11.67 24.31 5.79
N CYS A 286 12.77 25.09 5.71
CA CYS A 286 13.98 24.67 5.00
C CYS A 286 14.69 23.49 5.70
N TYR A 287 14.71 23.44 7.06
CA TYR A 287 15.19 22.26 7.80
C TYR A 287 14.34 21.03 7.50
N TYR A 288 13.02 21.20 7.44
CA TYR A 288 12.13 20.10 7.05
C TYR A 288 12.42 19.60 5.62
N SER A 289 12.61 20.53 4.67
CA SER A 289 13.01 20.19 3.30
C SER A 289 14.32 19.40 3.24
N LEU A 290 15.31 19.74 4.08
CA LEU A 290 16.57 19.00 4.17
C LEU A 290 16.38 17.57 4.68
N MET A 291 15.48 17.37 5.65
CA MET A 291 15.17 16.03 6.17
C MET A 291 14.43 15.21 5.10
N ALA A 292 13.42 15.79 4.45
CA ALA A 292 12.67 15.15 3.37
C ALA A 292 13.57 14.76 2.18
N ALA A 293 14.60 15.57 1.88
CA ALA A 293 15.61 15.26 0.87
C ALA A 293 16.66 14.23 1.32
N GLY A 294 16.62 13.74 2.57
CA GLY A 294 17.63 12.82 3.11
C GLY A 294 19.01 13.43 3.33
N LEU A 295 19.12 14.78 3.33
CA LEU A 295 20.37 15.52 3.51
C LEU A 295 20.65 15.89 4.96
N LEU A 296 19.67 15.75 5.81
CA LEU A 296 19.75 15.93 7.27
C LEU A 296 19.11 14.70 7.92
N GLU A 297 19.85 14.06 8.83
CA GLU A 297 19.29 12.94 9.61
C GLU A 297 18.18 13.45 10.54
N GLU A 298 17.12 12.66 10.67
CA GLU A 298 16.10 12.91 11.68
C GLU A 298 16.76 12.91 13.05
N GLY A 299 16.49 13.95 13.82
CA GLY A 299 17.00 14.02 15.20
C GLY A 299 16.36 12.93 16.07
N ASP A 300 17.01 12.58 17.19
CA ASP A 300 16.48 11.64 18.18
C ASP A 300 15.25 12.21 18.92
N PHE A 301 14.26 12.76 18.20
CA PHE A 301 13.04 13.33 18.78
C PHE A 301 11.80 13.01 17.94
N VAL A 302 10.66 13.02 18.62
CA VAL A 302 9.32 12.95 18.01
C VAL A 302 8.61 14.24 18.35
N ALA A 303 8.23 15.01 17.33
CA ALA A 303 7.41 16.20 17.45
C ALA A 303 5.93 15.80 17.57
N LEU A 304 5.25 16.36 18.58
CA LEU A 304 3.85 16.10 18.87
C LEU A 304 3.11 17.44 18.95
N ASN A 305 2.38 17.75 17.91
CA ASN A 305 1.56 18.97 17.81
C ASN A 305 0.15 18.64 17.29
N GLU A 306 -0.66 19.65 17.03
CA GLU A 306 -2.07 19.51 16.60
C GLU A 306 -2.22 18.87 15.21
N ASP A 307 -1.18 18.85 14.37
CA ASP A 307 -1.23 18.35 12.99
C ASP A 307 -0.50 17.00 12.80
N VAL A 308 -0.12 16.37 13.90
CA VAL A 308 0.52 15.06 13.84
C VAL A 308 -0.26 14.03 14.65
N ILE A 309 -0.18 12.79 14.21
CA ILE A 309 -0.75 11.67 14.93
C ILE A 309 0.11 11.39 16.16
N SER A 310 -0.45 11.49 17.37
CA SER A 310 0.29 11.30 18.62
C SER A 310 0.40 9.83 19.04
N LYS A 311 -0.21 8.91 18.30
CA LYS A 311 -0.24 7.47 18.62
C LYS A 311 0.45 6.65 17.55
N THR A 312 1.17 5.63 17.97
CA THR A 312 1.63 4.57 17.09
C THR A 312 0.50 3.57 16.87
N ILE A 313 0.14 3.31 15.61
CA ILE A 313 -0.90 2.36 15.23
C ILE A 313 -0.23 1.15 14.62
N TYR A 314 -0.57 -0.03 15.10
CA TYR A 314 0.02 -1.28 14.65
C TYR A 314 -0.95 -2.46 14.71
N ILE A 315 -0.64 -3.51 13.97
CA ILE A 315 -1.27 -4.82 14.12
C ILE A 315 -0.24 -5.81 14.65
N ARG A 316 -0.71 -6.80 15.41
CA ARG A 316 0.14 -7.83 15.98
C ARG A 316 -0.03 -9.12 15.19
N GLY A 317 1.05 -9.66 14.68
CA GLY A 317 1.00 -10.86 13.87
C GLY A 317 2.32 -11.62 13.82
N SER A 318 2.28 -12.79 13.21
CA SER A 318 3.46 -13.61 12.98
C SER A 318 4.13 -13.25 11.66
N LYS A 319 5.44 -12.95 11.71
CA LYS A 319 6.31 -12.77 10.54
C LYS A 319 7.53 -13.66 10.69
N LYS A 320 7.74 -14.57 9.72
CA LYS A 320 8.87 -15.53 9.75
C LYS A 320 8.98 -16.32 11.08
N ARG A 321 7.83 -16.72 11.66
CA ARG A 321 7.68 -17.48 12.91
C ARG A 321 8.02 -16.71 14.19
N GLU A 322 8.11 -15.39 14.12
CA GLU A 322 8.24 -14.50 15.27
C GLU A 322 7.00 -13.60 15.37
N MET A 323 6.49 -13.42 16.59
CA MET A 323 5.41 -12.45 16.82
C MET A 323 6.01 -11.06 16.81
N VAL A 324 5.49 -10.21 15.92
CA VAL A 324 5.94 -8.82 15.75
C VAL A 324 4.75 -7.87 15.82
N ASN A 325 5.04 -6.65 16.23
CA ASN A 325 4.12 -5.53 16.07
C ASN A 325 4.50 -4.84 14.75
N GLU A 326 3.66 -4.98 13.74
CA GLU A 326 3.83 -4.28 12.46
C GLU A 326 3.28 -2.87 12.62
N GLU A 327 4.18 -1.91 12.78
CA GLU A 327 3.82 -0.50 12.90
C GLU A 327 3.34 0.03 11.55
N ILE A 328 2.07 0.41 11.48
CA ILE A 328 1.42 0.92 10.27
C ILE A 328 1.54 2.44 10.22
N VAL A 329 1.35 3.11 11.37
CA VAL A 329 1.50 4.55 11.54
C VAL A 329 2.36 4.82 12.76
N GLN A 330 3.39 5.63 12.61
CA GLN A 330 4.25 6.04 13.71
C GLN A 330 3.77 7.37 14.31
N ALA A 331 3.88 7.48 15.63
CA ALA A 331 3.62 8.76 16.30
C ALA A 331 4.55 9.85 15.78
N GLY A 332 4.02 11.04 15.55
CA GLY A 332 4.74 12.17 14.95
C GLY A 332 4.57 12.32 13.45
N GLN A 333 3.95 11.36 12.78
CA GLN A 333 3.62 11.50 11.35
C GLN A 333 2.51 12.53 11.14
N VAL A 334 2.65 13.32 10.10
CA VAL A 334 1.63 14.29 9.68
C VAL A 334 0.43 13.54 9.09
N TRP A 335 -0.75 13.80 9.60
CA TRP A 335 -1.96 13.03 9.33
C TRP A 335 -2.34 12.95 7.83
N TYR A 336 -2.17 14.01 7.06
CA TYR A 336 -2.53 14.05 5.64
C TYR A 336 -1.55 13.31 4.71
N ASP A 337 -0.34 13.02 5.18
CA ASP A 337 0.66 12.26 4.41
C ASP A 337 0.63 10.76 4.74
N VAL A 338 -0.23 10.32 5.66
CA VAL A 338 -0.36 8.91 6.01
C VAL A 338 -1.01 8.14 4.87
N GLN A 339 -0.19 7.35 4.18
CA GLN A 339 -0.60 6.30 3.25
C GLN A 339 -0.08 4.98 3.78
N ALA A 340 -0.75 4.47 4.79
CA ALA A 340 -0.31 3.31 5.53
C ALA A 340 -1.08 2.07 5.08
N GLU A 341 -0.34 1.01 4.78
CA GLU A 341 -0.90 -0.25 4.32
C GLU A 341 -0.25 -1.42 5.07
N ALA A 342 -1.05 -2.42 5.41
CA ALA A 342 -0.57 -3.69 5.92
C ALA A 342 -1.31 -4.84 5.22
N ASN A 343 -0.59 -5.92 4.96
CA ASN A 343 -1.16 -7.11 4.34
C ASN A 343 -1.00 -8.29 5.30
N PHE A 344 -2.06 -9.11 5.42
CA PHE A 344 -2.04 -10.26 6.31
C PHE A 344 -2.98 -11.37 5.84
N ILE A 345 -2.69 -12.58 6.33
CA ILE A 345 -3.57 -13.74 6.19
C ILE A 345 -4.19 -14.02 7.56
N ALA A 346 -5.50 -14.17 7.59
CA ALA A 346 -6.24 -14.57 8.78
C ALA A 346 -6.31 -16.09 8.88
N ASP A 347 -5.77 -16.66 9.96
CA ASP A 347 -5.82 -18.10 10.26
C ASP A 347 -6.71 -18.35 11.48
N GLY A 348 -7.94 -18.78 11.24
CA GLY A 348 -8.92 -19.03 12.29
C GLY A 348 -9.46 -17.81 13.02
N MET A 349 -9.24 -16.58 12.45
CA MET A 349 -9.73 -15.33 13.04
C MET A 349 -11.05 -14.90 12.39
N ASP A 350 -11.90 -14.24 13.17
CA ASP A 350 -13.14 -13.60 12.74
C ASP A 350 -13.10 -12.07 12.79
N HIS A 351 -12.02 -11.50 13.32
CA HIS A 351 -11.75 -10.06 13.37
C HIS A 351 -10.24 -9.79 13.26
N VAL A 352 -9.88 -8.59 12.88
CA VAL A 352 -8.52 -8.04 12.99
C VAL A 352 -8.49 -7.00 14.09
N THR A 353 -7.47 -7.06 14.97
CA THR A 353 -7.28 -6.10 16.05
C THR A 353 -6.24 -5.06 15.65
N ILE A 354 -6.64 -3.80 15.66
CA ILE A 354 -5.76 -2.64 15.48
C ILE A 354 -5.42 -2.09 16.87
N HIS A 355 -4.14 -1.99 17.16
CA HIS A 355 -3.62 -1.48 18.42
C HIS A 355 -3.20 -0.02 18.29
N LEU A 356 -3.52 0.76 19.30
CA LEU A 356 -3.23 2.20 19.41
C LEU A 356 -2.37 2.42 20.65
N MET A 357 -1.10 2.73 20.48
CA MET A 357 -0.18 3.01 21.59
C MET A 357 0.08 4.50 21.69
N ASP A 358 -0.36 5.11 22.77
CA ASP A 358 -0.04 6.50 23.07
C ASP A 358 1.45 6.71 23.32
N TYR A 359 2.06 7.65 22.60
CA TYR A 359 3.51 7.85 22.65
C TYR A 359 4.01 8.29 24.04
N LEU A 360 3.25 9.13 24.73
CA LEU A 360 3.63 9.69 26.03
C LEU A 360 3.33 8.75 27.20
N SER A 361 2.09 8.28 27.29
CA SER A 361 1.62 7.48 28.43
C SER A 361 1.96 5.99 28.30
N ARG A 362 2.21 5.50 27.08
CA ARG A 362 2.34 4.08 26.75
C ARG A 362 1.08 3.26 27.05
N ARG A 363 -0.04 3.92 27.22
CA ARG A 363 -1.31 3.22 27.26
C ARG A 363 -1.61 2.64 25.88
N GLU A 364 -1.96 1.37 25.86
CA GLU A 364 -2.39 0.67 24.68
C GLU A 364 -3.91 0.54 24.70
N ARG A 365 -4.54 0.82 23.59
CA ARG A 365 -5.96 0.58 23.35
C ARG A 365 -6.11 -0.22 22.08
N SER A 366 -7.25 -0.86 21.88
CA SER A 366 -7.47 -1.67 20.69
C SER A 366 -8.88 -1.52 20.13
N ILE A 367 -8.98 -1.73 18.81
CA ILE A 367 -10.23 -1.75 18.07
C ILE A 367 -10.27 -3.04 17.27
N GLN A 368 -11.41 -3.72 17.27
CA GLN A 368 -11.64 -4.92 16.50
C GLN A 368 -12.50 -4.63 15.27
N ILE A 369 -12.04 -5.07 14.11
CA ILE A 369 -12.77 -4.98 12.84
C ILE A 369 -13.15 -6.38 12.40
N SER A 370 -14.45 -6.62 12.22
CA SER A 370 -15.00 -7.92 11.83
C SER A 370 -14.57 -8.33 10.42
N LEU A 371 -14.20 -9.61 10.28
CA LEU A 371 -13.98 -10.29 9.01
C LEU A 371 -15.21 -11.07 8.53
N ALA A 372 -16.32 -11.02 9.27
CA ALA A 372 -17.54 -11.79 8.97
C ALA A 372 -18.09 -11.47 7.58
N ASP A 373 -18.04 -10.21 7.19
CA ASP A 373 -18.55 -9.74 5.88
C ASP A 373 -17.87 -10.41 4.68
N PHE A 374 -16.65 -10.91 4.84
CA PHE A 374 -15.89 -11.61 3.80
C PHE A 374 -16.09 -13.13 3.81
N LYS A 375 -16.67 -13.68 4.89
CA LYS A 375 -16.87 -15.14 5.07
C LYS A 375 -18.18 -15.64 4.48
N GLU A 376 -19.19 -14.77 4.32
CA GLU A 376 -20.54 -15.19 3.95
C GLU A 376 -20.69 -15.61 2.48
N GLU A 377 -19.89 -15.06 1.57
CA GLU A 377 -20.06 -15.27 0.13
C GLU A 377 -19.30 -16.50 -0.42
N GLU A 378 -18.20 -16.93 0.21
CA GLU A 378 -17.42 -18.09 -0.22
C GLU A 378 -16.90 -18.87 0.98
N LYS A 379 -17.19 -20.17 1.05
CA LYS A 379 -16.58 -21.10 2.03
C LYS A 379 -15.11 -21.32 1.69
N ARG A 380 -14.28 -20.31 1.90
CA ARG A 380 -12.83 -20.47 1.72
C ARG A 380 -12.23 -21.28 2.88
N PRO A 381 -11.27 -22.16 2.62
CA PRO A 381 -10.52 -22.83 3.67
C PRO A 381 -9.79 -21.84 4.57
N ASP A 382 -9.55 -22.21 5.82
CA ASP A 382 -8.69 -21.45 6.71
C ASP A 382 -7.32 -21.19 6.06
N LYS A 383 -6.68 -20.08 6.41
CA LYS A 383 -5.39 -19.60 5.85
C LYS A 383 -5.44 -19.11 4.39
N THR A 384 -6.59 -19.02 3.75
CA THR A 384 -6.72 -18.48 2.39
C THR A 384 -7.36 -17.09 2.35
N GLY A 385 -7.82 -16.56 3.48
CA GLY A 385 -8.28 -15.18 3.63
C GLY A 385 -7.08 -14.22 3.71
N HIS A 386 -6.73 -13.60 2.59
CA HIS A 386 -5.64 -12.64 2.48
C HIS A 386 -6.20 -11.23 2.34
N PHE A 387 -5.91 -10.37 3.31
CA PHE A 387 -6.49 -9.05 3.43
C PHE A 387 -5.46 -7.94 3.31
N LYS A 388 -5.92 -6.81 2.79
CA LYS A 388 -5.20 -5.54 2.76
C LYS A 388 -5.92 -4.55 3.67
N LEU A 389 -5.19 -4.02 4.62
CA LEU A 389 -5.60 -2.95 5.52
C LEU A 389 -4.98 -1.64 5.03
N CYS A 390 -5.80 -0.62 4.77
CA CYS A 390 -5.32 0.72 4.44
C CYS A 390 -5.84 1.71 5.49
N LEU A 391 -4.95 2.57 5.99
CA LEU A 391 -5.31 3.63 6.92
C LEU A 391 -5.19 4.98 6.23
N ARG A 392 -6.18 5.84 6.45
CA ARG A 392 -6.18 7.24 6.03
C ARG A 392 -6.76 8.10 7.12
N PHE A 393 -6.44 9.39 7.11
CA PHE A 393 -6.92 10.35 8.07
C PHE A 393 -7.55 11.53 7.36
N ASP A 394 -8.65 12.04 7.91
CA ASP A 394 -9.28 13.29 7.47
C ASP A 394 -8.86 14.48 8.34
N ASP A 395 -8.41 14.19 9.56
CA ASP A 395 -7.82 15.09 10.54
C ASP A 395 -6.94 14.26 11.51
N PRO A 396 -6.21 14.89 12.45
CA PRO A 396 -5.30 14.16 13.35
C PRO A 396 -5.99 13.15 14.29
N SER A 397 -7.31 13.18 14.41
CA SER A 397 -8.08 12.33 15.34
C SER A 397 -8.87 11.22 14.65
N HIS A 398 -9.41 11.46 13.46
CA HIS A 398 -10.30 10.53 12.78
C HIS A 398 -9.56 9.67 11.77
N CYS A 399 -9.47 8.37 12.11
CA CYS A 399 -8.86 7.35 11.27
C CYS A 399 -9.91 6.58 10.48
N HIS A 400 -9.76 6.55 9.16
CA HIS A 400 -10.50 5.71 8.24
C HIS A 400 -9.72 4.45 7.94
N VAL A 401 -10.29 3.31 8.25
CA VAL A 401 -9.73 1.99 7.97
C VAL A 401 -10.50 1.36 6.82
N TYR A 402 -9.80 1.03 5.77
CA TYR A 402 -10.32 0.28 4.63
C TYR A 402 -9.74 -1.12 4.66
N LEU A 403 -10.60 -2.11 4.77
CA LEU A 403 -10.24 -3.51 4.72
C LEU A 403 -10.78 -4.12 3.43
N SER A 404 -9.90 -4.68 2.59
CA SER A 404 -10.25 -5.32 1.34
C SER A 404 -9.65 -6.73 1.26
N ASP A 405 -10.33 -7.61 0.53
CA ASP A 405 -9.83 -8.96 0.25
C ASP A 405 -8.94 -8.93 -0.99
N ASN A 406 -7.68 -9.31 -0.83
CA ASN A 406 -6.70 -9.41 -1.92
C ASN A 406 -6.80 -10.74 -2.71
N GLY A 407 -7.65 -11.67 -2.27
CA GLY A 407 -7.65 -13.02 -2.79
C GLY A 407 -6.39 -13.80 -2.46
N PHE A 408 -6.34 -15.04 -2.90
CA PHE A 408 -5.20 -15.93 -2.69
C PHE A 408 -4.66 -16.47 -4.04
N GLY A 409 -4.24 -15.56 -4.90
CA GLY A 409 -3.77 -15.86 -6.25
C GLY A 409 -4.83 -16.52 -7.13
N GLU A 410 -4.43 -17.53 -7.90
CA GLU A 410 -5.34 -18.29 -8.74
C GLU A 410 -6.18 -19.31 -7.96
N PHE A 411 -5.83 -19.58 -6.68
CA PHE A 411 -6.60 -20.52 -5.85
C PHE A 411 -7.96 -19.94 -5.44
N TYR A 412 -7.96 -18.66 -5.04
CA TYR A 412 -9.16 -17.95 -4.60
C TYR A 412 -9.06 -16.51 -5.07
N PRO A 413 -9.85 -16.10 -6.08
CA PRO A 413 -9.82 -14.74 -6.59
C PRO A 413 -10.25 -13.72 -5.52
N PRO A 414 -9.81 -12.46 -5.61
CA PRO A 414 -10.25 -11.42 -4.69
C PRO A 414 -11.74 -11.15 -4.83
N SER A 415 -12.39 -10.84 -3.73
CA SER A 415 -13.75 -10.29 -3.78
C SER A 415 -13.68 -8.77 -4.05
N GLU A 416 -14.72 -8.21 -4.68
CA GLU A 416 -14.81 -6.76 -4.89
C GLU A 416 -15.22 -5.99 -3.62
N LYS A 417 -15.35 -6.69 -2.50
CA LYS A 417 -15.85 -6.15 -1.24
C LYS A 417 -14.77 -5.37 -0.49
N THR A 418 -15.13 -4.19 -0.03
CA THR A 418 -14.31 -3.37 0.86
C THR A 418 -15.17 -2.93 2.04
N VAL A 419 -14.66 -3.10 3.25
CA VAL A 419 -15.31 -2.65 4.48
C VAL A 419 -14.59 -1.41 4.96
N GLU A 420 -15.36 -0.35 5.21
CA GLU A 420 -14.87 0.89 5.81
C GLU A 420 -15.27 0.96 7.29
N HIS A 421 -14.34 1.35 8.13
CA HIS A 421 -14.56 1.60 9.53
C HIS A 421 -13.88 2.92 9.94
N VAL A 422 -14.63 3.82 10.61
CA VAL A 422 -14.12 5.12 11.04
C VAL A 422 -14.13 5.18 12.57
N PHE A 423 -13.04 5.66 13.15
CA PHE A 423 -12.95 5.83 14.60
C PHE A 423 -12.08 7.01 15.00
N ASP A 424 -12.35 7.56 16.18
CA ASP A 424 -11.50 8.55 16.81
C ASP A 424 -10.38 7.88 17.59
N ILE A 425 -9.11 8.18 17.24
CA ILE A 425 -7.95 7.60 17.92
C ILE A 425 -7.83 8.07 19.38
N TYR A 426 -8.50 9.14 19.78
CA TYR A 426 -8.53 9.68 21.16
C TYR A 426 -9.74 9.23 21.97
N ASP A 427 -10.66 8.44 21.39
CA ASP A 427 -11.82 7.95 22.09
C ASP A 427 -11.40 7.18 23.37
N GLU A 428 -11.79 7.74 24.53
CA GLU A 428 -11.48 7.17 25.83
C GLU A 428 -12.32 5.93 26.17
N THR A 429 -13.35 5.64 25.39
CA THR A 429 -14.22 4.48 25.58
C THR A 429 -13.65 3.20 24.98
N LEU A 430 -12.59 3.32 24.15
CA LEU A 430 -11.88 2.16 23.59
C LEU A 430 -11.26 1.31 24.69
N GLU A 431 -11.49 0.00 24.60
CA GLU A 431 -11.19 -0.92 25.69
C GLU A 431 -9.68 -1.16 25.90
N ASP A 432 -9.24 -1.14 27.16
CA ASP A 432 -7.92 -1.56 27.64
C ASP A 432 -7.84 -3.11 27.78
N LYS A 433 -8.41 -3.89 26.86
CA LYS A 433 -8.41 -5.35 27.00
C LYS A 433 -7.26 -6.03 26.28
N GLU A 434 -6.53 -6.88 26.99
CA GLU A 434 -5.81 -7.99 26.36
C GLU A 434 -6.86 -8.87 25.67
N VAL A 435 -6.98 -8.71 24.36
CA VAL A 435 -7.89 -9.53 23.55
C VAL A 435 -7.22 -10.88 23.35
N HIS A 436 -7.81 -11.92 23.93
CA HIS A 436 -7.39 -13.29 23.61
C HIS A 436 -7.95 -13.66 22.22
N GLU A 437 -7.11 -13.63 21.22
CA GLU A 437 -7.50 -13.94 19.85
C GLU A 437 -7.55 -15.46 19.66
N PRO A 438 -8.66 -16.02 19.16
CA PRO A 438 -8.82 -17.47 18.98
C PRO A 438 -7.98 -18.03 17.81
N GLY A 439 -7.41 -17.16 16.99
CA GLY A 439 -6.61 -17.50 15.82
C GLY A 439 -5.28 -16.76 15.81
N ARG A 440 -4.66 -16.70 14.63
CA ARG A 440 -3.43 -15.93 14.41
C ARG A 440 -3.48 -15.14 13.12
N LEU A 441 -2.78 -14.02 13.12
CA LEU A 441 -2.59 -13.17 11.98
C LEU A 441 -1.17 -13.41 11.42
N ILE A 442 -1.10 -13.75 10.13
CA ILE A 442 0.18 -13.98 9.43
C ILE A 442 0.45 -12.75 8.58
N LEU A 443 1.48 -11.99 8.92
CA LEU A 443 1.88 -10.81 8.16
C LEU A 443 2.56 -11.20 6.86
N THR A 444 2.17 -10.53 5.76
CA THR A 444 2.69 -10.77 4.42
C THR A 444 3.21 -9.48 3.80
N ASP A 445 4.16 -9.59 2.88
CA ASP A 445 4.70 -8.42 2.16
C ASP A 445 3.80 -7.97 0.98
N GLY A 446 2.57 -8.54 0.89
CA GLY A 446 1.51 -8.08 -0.01
C GLY A 446 1.59 -8.56 -1.45
N GLY A 447 2.57 -9.36 -1.84
CA GLY A 447 2.67 -9.99 -3.19
C GLY A 447 2.59 -8.99 -4.36
N ARG A 448 2.93 -7.72 -4.15
CA ARG A 448 2.76 -6.65 -5.12
C ARG A 448 3.64 -6.86 -6.34
N ASN A 449 3.01 -6.96 -7.51
CA ASN A 449 3.65 -6.90 -8.84
C ASN A 449 4.81 -7.88 -9.06
N THR A 450 4.87 -8.99 -8.32
CA THR A 450 5.85 -10.03 -8.59
C THR A 450 5.40 -10.86 -9.78
N ALA A 451 6.31 -11.12 -10.71
CA ALA A 451 6.04 -12.11 -11.75
C ALA A 451 5.80 -13.46 -11.07
N PRO A 452 4.74 -14.20 -11.45
CA PRO A 452 4.42 -15.47 -10.81
C PRO A 452 5.43 -16.56 -11.18
N TYR A 453 5.57 -17.55 -10.31
CA TYR A 453 6.16 -18.85 -10.68
C TYR A 453 5.06 -19.75 -11.23
N TYR A 454 5.35 -20.41 -12.36
CA TYR A 454 4.40 -21.26 -13.08
C TYR A 454 4.74 -22.74 -12.89
N PHE A 455 3.83 -23.50 -12.31
CA PHE A 455 3.93 -24.94 -12.21
C PHE A 455 3.42 -25.60 -13.50
N SER A 456 4.33 -26.05 -14.35
CA SER A 456 3.99 -26.62 -15.66
C SER A 456 3.09 -27.86 -15.59
N LEU A 457 3.18 -28.66 -14.54
CA LEU A 457 2.37 -29.87 -14.34
C LEU A 457 0.89 -29.54 -14.08
N SER A 458 0.62 -28.60 -13.19
CA SER A 458 -0.75 -28.23 -12.79
C SER A 458 -1.32 -27.06 -13.56
N GLY A 459 -0.49 -26.30 -14.29
CA GLY A 459 -0.90 -25.05 -14.94
C GLY A 459 -1.08 -23.87 -13.98
N MET A 460 -0.79 -24.02 -12.69
CA MET A 460 -1.05 -23.02 -11.67
C MET A 460 0.10 -22.04 -11.49
N ARG A 461 -0.25 -20.79 -11.14
CA ARG A 461 0.71 -19.73 -10.81
C ARG A 461 0.64 -19.37 -9.33
N VAL A 462 1.80 -19.14 -8.75
CA VAL A 462 1.94 -18.65 -7.37
C VAL A 462 2.70 -17.34 -7.35
N TYR A 463 2.26 -16.41 -6.50
CA TYR A 463 2.75 -15.03 -6.45
C TYR A 463 3.46 -14.69 -5.13
N SER A 464 3.35 -15.55 -4.12
CA SER A 464 3.96 -15.35 -2.81
C SER A 464 4.48 -16.66 -2.23
N LEU A 465 5.27 -16.55 -1.16
CA LEU A 465 5.82 -17.70 -0.46
C LEU A 465 4.72 -18.52 0.25
N GLU A 466 3.69 -17.85 0.76
CA GLU A 466 2.52 -18.48 1.38
C GLU A 466 1.73 -19.30 0.36
N GLN A 467 1.52 -18.76 -0.86
CA GLN A 467 0.88 -19.48 -1.94
C GLN A 467 1.72 -20.68 -2.40
N LEU A 468 3.05 -20.52 -2.43
CA LEU A 468 3.97 -21.65 -2.70
C LEU A 468 3.83 -22.72 -1.62
N CYS A 469 3.79 -22.35 -0.35
CA CYS A 469 3.57 -23.28 0.76
C CYS A 469 2.21 -24.00 0.65
N TYR A 470 1.16 -23.24 0.32
CA TYR A 470 -0.18 -23.79 0.10
C TYR A 470 -0.17 -24.80 -1.07
N TYR A 471 0.44 -24.43 -2.19
CA TYR A 471 0.55 -25.31 -3.35
C TYR A 471 1.27 -26.62 -2.99
N ILE A 472 2.44 -26.52 -2.37
CA ILE A 472 3.22 -27.74 -1.97
C ILE A 472 2.38 -28.62 -1.04
N TYR A 473 1.65 -28.04 -0.09
CA TYR A 473 0.88 -28.81 0.90
C TYR A 473 -0.31 -29.54 0.27
N HIS A 474 -1.05 -28.87 -0.61
CA HIS A 474 -2.28 -29.41 -1.20
C HIS A 474 -2.05 -30.20 -2.49
N HIS A 475 -0.90 -30.02 -3.13
CA HIS A 475 -0.54 -30.65 -4.39
C HIS A 475 0.76 -31.48 -4.27
N VAL A 476 1.00 -32.06 -3.11
CA VAL A 476 2.24 -32.79 -2.79
C VAL A 476 2.61 -33.88 -3.83
N TYR A 477 1.62 -34.53 -4.43
CA TYR A 477 1.82 -35.54 -5.47
C TYR A 477 2.33 -34.99 -6.80
N THR A 478 2.34 -33.67 -6.99
CA THR A 478 2.90 -32.99 -8.17
C THR A 478 4.30 -32.46 -7.93
N ILE A 479 4.80 -32.58 -6.71
CA ILE A 479 6.12 -32.09 -6.31
C ILE A 479 7.15 -33.23 -6.39
N SER A 480 8.21 -32.98 -7.12
CA SER A 480 9.35 -33.90 -7.28
C SER A 480 10.67 -33.15 -7.03
N GLU A 481 11.79 -33.86 -7.04
CA GLU A 481 13.12 -33.23 -6.98
C GLU A 481 13.34 -32.26 -8.16
N GLU A 482 12.77 -32.55 -9.34
CA GLU A 482 12.85 -31.72 -10.54
C GLU A 482 12.14 -30.36 -10.34
N THR A 483 11.14 -30.27 -9.44
CA THR A 483 10.45 -29.02 -9.09
C THR A 483 11.40 -28.00 -8.46
N PHE A 484 12.45 -28.46 -7.78
CA PHE A 484 13.45 -27.59 -7.13
C PHE A 484 14.58 -27.25 -8.09
N ASP A 485 14.24 -26.64 -9.22
CA ASP A 485 15.15 -26.21 -10.28
C ASP A 485 15.73 -24.79 -10.04
N ASP A 486 16.55 -24.34 -10.98
CA ASP A 486 17.16 -23.02 -10.91
C ASP A 486 16.14 -21.90 -11.19
N ASP A 487 15.04 -22.18 -11.89
CA ASP A 487 13.99 -21.21 -12.19
C ASP A 487 13.17 -20.91 -10.93
N LEU A 488 12.82 -21.94 -10.14
CA LEU A 488 12.18 -21.74 -8.83
C LEU A 488 13.09 -20.97 -7.88
N PHE A 489 14.39 -21.31 -7.85
CA PHE A 489 15.35 -20.62 -6.98
C PHE A 489 15.57 -19.19 -7.40
N TYR A 490 15.63 -18.91 -8.70
CA TYR A 490 15.71 -17.53 -9.23
C TYR A 490 14.48 -16.72 -8.84
N TRP A 491 13.28 -17.29 -9.01
CA TRP A 491 12.03 -16.64 -8.65
C TRP A 491 11.97 -16.29 -7.15
N ILE A 492 12.30 -17.24 -6.26
CA ILE A 492 12.35 -17.00 -4.81
C ILE A 492 13.40 -15.92 -4.47
N GLU A 493 14.56 -15.93 -5.13
CA GLU A 493 15.65 -14.99 -4.85
C GLU A 493 15.34 -13.56 -5.33
N LYS A 494 14.77 -13.42 -6.53
CA LYS A 494 14.62 -12.13 -7.21
C LYS A 494 13.23 -11.51 -7.04
N ASN A 495 12.20 -12.32 -7.05
CA ASN A 495 10.83 -11.82 -6.96
C ASN A 495 10.33 -11.75 -5.51
N LEU A 496 10.80 -12.64 -4.64
CA LEU A 496 10.42 -12.66 -3.22
C LEU A 496 11.52 -12.11 -2.28
N ASP A 497 12.70 -11.77 -2.81
CA ASP A 497 13.91 -11.30 -2.07
C ASP A 497 14.36 -12.25 -0.92
N GLU A 498 14.07 -13.56 -1.03
CA GLU A 498 14.39 -14.56 -0.02
C GLU A 498 15.75 -15.24 -0.28
N LYS A 499 16.82 -14.43 -0.35
CA LYS A 499 18.21 -14.88 -0.63
C LYS A 499 18.73 -15.91 0.36
N ALA A 500 18.37 -15.76 1.64
CA ALA A 500 18.80 -16.69 2.69
C ALA A 500 18.17 -18.07 2.53
N LEU A 501 16.89 -18.14 2.14
CA LEU A 501 16.19 -19.39 1.84
C LEU A 501 16.83 -20.09 0.64
N VAL A 502 17.05 -19.36 -0.47
CA VAL A 502 17.64 -19.91 -1.68
C VAL A 502 19.06 -20.46 -1.43
N LYS A 503 19.87 -19.76 -0.63
CA LYS A 503 21.19 -20.29 -0.23
C LYS A 503 21.07 -21.65 0.44
N ARG A 504 20.13 -21.81 1.38
CA ARG A 504 19.90 -23.10 2.07
C ARG A 504 19.38 -24.19 1.13
N LEU A 505 18.48 -23.83 0.19
CA LEU A 505 17.94 -24.75 -0.81
C LEU A 505 19.04 -25.24 -1.78
N ARG A 506 19.90 -24.33 -2.28
CA ARG A 506 21.05 -24.69 -3.13
C ARG A 506 22.06 -25.59 -2.39
N GLU A 507 22.34 -25.30 -1.12
CA GLU A 507 23.20 -26.14 -0.27
C GLU A 507 22.58 -27.53 -0.05
N ALA A 508 21.28 -27.63 0.19
CA ALA A 508 20.56 -28.87 0.34
C ALA A 508 20.60 -29.69 -0.96
N LYS A 509 20.32 -29.08 -2.12
CA LYS A 509 20.39 -29.72 -3.45
C LYS A 509 21.79 -30.22 -3.76
N LYS A 510 22.82 -29.41 -3.49
CA LYS A 510 24.24 -29.81 -3.68
C LYS A 510 24.64 -31.01 -2.82
N ASN A 511 24.06 -31.12 -1.64
CA ASN A 511 24.32 -32.20 -0.71
C ASN A 511 23.38 -33.40 -0.90
N HIS A 512 22.64 -33.46 -2.01
CA HIS A 512 21.70 -34.57 -2.36
C HIS A 512 20.71 -34.84 -1.21
N ARG A 513 20.15 -33.78 -0.61
CA ARG A 513 19.12 -33.93 0.40
C ARG A 513 17.80 -34.37 -0.24
N THR A 514 16.99 -35.10 0.54
CA THR A 514 15.73 -35.68 0.07
C THR A 514 14.69 -34.59 -0.25
N LEU A 515 13.70 -34.93 -1.09
CA LEU A 515 12.54 -34.11 -1.37
C LEU A 515 11.88 -33.58 -0.08
N LYS A 516 11.72 -34.48 0.91
CA LYS A 516 11.22 -34.17 2.23
C LYS A 516 11.96 -33.00 2.90
N GLU A 517 13.30 -32.97 2.81
CA GLU A 517 14.08 -31.87 3.41
C GLU A 517 13.96 -30.57 2.62
N MET A 518 13.90 -30.62 1.29
CA MET A 518 13.71 -29.46 0.44
C MET A 518 12.34 -28.80 0.72
N VAL A 519 11.27 -29.59 0.73
CA VAL A 519 9.92 -29.14 1.09
C VAL A 519 9.90 -28.53 2.49
N ARG A 520 10.55 -29.20 3.47
CA ARG A 520 10.62 -28.67 4.84
C ARG A 520 11.29 -27.30 4.90
N LEU A 521 12.35 -27.06 4.13
CA LEU A 521 13.04 -25.75 4.12
C LEU A 521 12.11 -24.62 3.68
N ILE A 522 11.27 -24.84 2.66
CA ILE A 522 10.29 -23.85 2.21
C ILE A 522 9.19 -23.66 3.26
N LEU A 523 8.54 -24.74 3.71
CA LEU A 523 7.45 -24.64 4.65
C LEU A 523 7.85 -24.06 6.01
N MET A 524 9.13 -24.20 6.40
CA MET A 524 9.67 -23.63 7.64
C MET A 524 10.12 -22.17 7.49
N SER A 525 10.21 -21.63 6.29
CA SER A 525 10.66 -20.25 6.05
C SER A 525 9.62 -19.21 6.42
N VAL A 526 8.33 -19.58 6.37
CA VAL A 526 7.19 -18.75 6.79
C VAL A 526 6.39 -19.45 7.88
N ASP A 527 5.62 -18.69 8.64
CA ASP A 527 4.74 -19.23 9.69
C ASP A 527 3.33 -19.55 9.16
N TYR A 528 3.27 -20.16 7.99
CA TYR A 528 2.00 -20.51 7.33
C TYR A 528 1.42 -21.81 7.87
N TYR A 529 2.25 -22.86 7.99
CA TYR A 529 1.88 -24.16 8.56
C TYR A 529 2.56 -24.40 9.91
N SER A 530 1.84 -25.03 10.83
CA SER A 530 2.38 -25.49 12.12
C SER A 530 3.42 -26.59 11.93
N LYS A 531 4.24 -26.83 12.96
CA LYS A 531 5.21 -27.93 12.93
C LYS A 531 4.56 -29.30 12.79
N GLU A 532 3.36 -29.47 13.36
CA GLU A 532 2.57 -30.69 13.30
C GLU A 532 2.01 -30.93 11.90
N GLU A 533 1.54 -29.89 11.22
CA GLU A 533 1.08 -29.97 9.82
C GLU A 533 2.25 -30.33 8.90
N ILE A 534 3.39 -29.67 9.05
CA ILE A 534 4.61 -29.98 8.29
C ILE A 534 5.06 -31.42 8.51
N SER A 535 5.02 -31.93 9.76
CA SER A 535 5.39 -33.31 10.07
C SER A 535 4.43 -34.33 9.47
N ARG A 536 3.13 -33.98 9.37
CA ARG A 536 2.16 -34.84 8.65
C ARG A 536 2.47 -34.93 7.16
N LEU A 537 2.75 -33.79 6.53
CA LEU A 537 3.13 -33.76 5.10
C LEU A 537 4.42 -34.54 4.84
N GLN A 538 5.41 -34.43 5.74
CA GLN A 538 6.66 -35.17 5.61
C GLN A 538 6.46 -36.70 5.61
N LYS A 539 5.50 -37.22 6.37
CA LYS A 539 5.15 -38.66 6.34
C LYS A 539 4.51 -39.05 5.00
N ILE A 540 3.64 -38.18 4.46
CA ILE A 540 3.05 -38.43 3.13
C ILE A 540 4.13 -38.49 2.06
N ILE A 541 5.12 -37.57 2.12
CA ILE A 541 6.25 -37.57 1.17
C ILE A 541 7.08 -38.88 1.30
N GLU A 542 7.35 -39.33 2.52
CA GLU A 542 8.03 -40.61 2.74
C GLU A 542 7.25 -41.79 2.13
N GLU A 543 5.92 -41.81 2.27
CA GLU A 543 5.09 -42.85 1.66
C GLU A 543 5.14 -42.79 0.13
N ILE A 544 5.17 -41.61 -0.47
CA ILE A 544 5.31 -41.38 -1.91
C ILE A 544 6.69 -41.87 -2.38
N GLU A 545 7.78 -41.54 -1.67
CA GLU A 545 9.16 -41.97 -2.00
C GLU A 545 9.35 -43.48 -1.87
N MET A 546 8.53 -44.19 -1.07
CA MET A 546 8.53 -45.63 -0.91
C MET A 546 7.72 -46.39 -1.98
N GLN A 547 6.92 -45.68 -2.81
CA GLN A 547 6.17 -46.32 -3.90
C GLN A 547 7.10 -46.91 -4.96
N ASN A 548 6.65 -48.01 -5.59
CA ASN A 548 7.42 -48.60 -6.70
C ASN A 548 7.37 -47.67 -7.94
N PRO A 549 8.33 -47.78 -8.86
CA PRO A 549 8.42 -46.92 -10.04
C PRO A 549 7.14 -46.89 -10.90
N VAL A 550 6.42 -48.02 -10.98
CA VAL A 550 5.18 -48.15 -11.77
C VAL A 550 4.05 -47.34 -11.13
N GLU A 551 3.90 -47.42 -9.79
CA GLU A 551 2.91 -46.64 -9.01
C GLU A 551 3.19 -45.16 -9.07
N THR A 552 4.46 -44.78 -8.94
CA THR A 552 4.87 -43.36 -9.04
C THR A 552 4.51 -42.78 -10.41
N ARG A 553 4.81 -43.51 -11.50
CA ARG A 553 4.44 -43.05 -12.85
C ARG A 553 2.94 -43.01 -13.08
N LYS A 554 2.18 -43.96 -12.51
CA LYS A 554 0.72 -43.92 -12.56
C LYS A 554 0.17 -42.66 -11.85
N THR A 555 0.71 -42.35 -10.68
CA THR A 555 0.32 -41.15 -9.92
C THR A 555 0.62 -39.87 -10.69
N GLU A 556 1.75 -39.79 -11.40
CA GLU A 556 2.06 -38.68 -12.30
C GLU A 556 1.00 -38.53 -13.41
N ALA A 557 0.63 -39.64 -14.06
CA ALA A 557 -0.40 -39.65 -15.10
C ALA A 557 -1.78 -39.28 -14.58
N ASP A 558 -2.15 -39.76 -13.38
CA ASP A 558 -3.40 -39.41 -12.69
C ASP A 558 -3.46 -37.90 -12.38
N ASN A 559 -2.34 -37.30 -12.03
CA ASN A 559 -2.24 -35.87 -11.80
C ASN A 559 -2.43 -35.06 -13.08
N TYR A 560 -1.77 -35.43 -14.21
CA TYR A 560 -2.04 -34.80 -15.49
C TYR A 560 -3.52 -34.86 -15.86
N LEU A 561 -4.15 -36.01 -15.64
CA LEU A 561 -5.58 -36.17 -15.93
C LEU A 561 -6.46 -35.29 -15.02
N ARG A 562 -6.13 -35.19 -13.75
CA ARG A 562 -6.84 -34.33 -12.75
C ARG A 562 -6.76 -32.85 -13.12
N TYR A 563 -5.60 -32.40 -13.61
CA TYR A 563 -5.39 -31.01 -14.00
C TYR A 563 -5.78 -30.70 -15.45
N GLY A 564 -6.61 -31.54 -16.09
CA GLY A 564 -7.17 -31.26 -17.42
C GLY A 564 -6.17 -31.41 -18.57
N ARG A 565 -5.07 -32.15 -18.37
CA ARG A 565 -4.01 -32.40 -19.37
C ARG A 565 -4.06 -33.85 -19.91
N PRO A 566 -5.11 -34.22 -20.66
CA PRO A 566 -5.32 -35.60 -21.06
C PRO A 566 -4.29 -36.14 -22.05
N LEU A 567 -3.67 -35.28 -22.88
CA LEU A 567 -2.61 -35.71 -23.82
C LEU A 567 -1.35 -36.19 -23.09
N GLU A 568 -0.91 -35.39 -22.11
CA GLU A 568 0.26 -35.74 -21.29
C GLU A 568 -0.04 -36.91 -20.39
N ALA A 569 -1.24 -36.99 -19.82
CA ALA A 569 -1.67 -38.17 -19.06
C ALA A 569 -1.57 -39.43 -19.89
N LEU A 570 -2.08 -39.43 -21.12
CA LEU A 570 -1.99 -40.57 -22.04
C LEU A 570 -0.56 -40.96 -22.38
N ALA A 571 0.32 -39.99 -22.58
CA ALA A 571 1.74 -40.26 -22.87
C ALA A 571 2.41 -40.99 -21.71
N VAL A 572 2.07 -40.61 -20.46
CA VAL A 572 2.63 -41.29 -19.26
C VAL A 572 1.93 -42.62 -19.02
N TYR A 573 0.60 -42.75 -19.14
CA TYR A 573 -0.10 -44.03 -19.02
C TYR A 573 0.42 -45.08 -19.99
N LYS A 574 0.72 -44.70 -21.23
CA LYS A 574 1.33 -45.62 -22.22
C LYS A 574 2.70 -46.14 -21.75
N LYS A 575 3.49 -45.29 -21.11
CA LYS A 575 4.78 -45.72 -20.49
C LYS A 575 4.52 -46.70 -19.33
N VAL A 576 3.51 -46.37 -18.47
CA VAL A 576 3.07 -47.24 -17.37
C VAL A 576 2.64 -48.62 -17.90
N ASP A 577 1.87 -48.67 -18.99
CA ASP A 577 1.42 -49.92 -19.62
C ASP A 577 2.63 -50.79 -20.05
N LEU A 578 3.63 -50.18 -20.68
CA LEU A 578 4.86 -50.87 -21.05
C LEU A 578 5.65 -51.34 -19.82
N MET A 579 5.80 -50.51 -18.78
CA MET A 579 6.50 -50.86 -17.54
C MET A 579 5.80 -52.00 -16.80
N MET A 580 4.48 -52.13 -16.88
CA MET A 580 3.73 -53.23 -16.27
C MET A 580 3.99 -54.56 -16.94
N ASP A 581 4.42 -54.60 -18.21
CA ASP A 581 4.77 -55.82 -18.92
C ASP A 581 6.23 -56.27 -18.65
N ASP A 582 7.11 -55.28 -18.39
CA ASP A 582 8.55 -55.51 -18.15
C ASP A 582 8.91 -55.64 -16.65
N SER A 583 7.96 -55.41 -15.73
CA SER A 583 8.28 -55.43 -14.31
C SER A 583 8.44 -56.85 -13.76
N GLU A 584 9.51 -57.06 -12.96
CA GLU A 584 9.72 -58.30 -12.22
C GLU A 584 8.71 -58.48 -11.06
N GLU A 585 8.02 -57.43 -10.66
CA GLU A 585 6.95 -57.45 -9.64
C GLU A 585 5.61 -57.81 -10.25
N ILE A 586 4.82 -58.60 -9.51
CA ILE A 586 3.47 -59.02 -9.95
C ILE A 586 2.54 -57.83 -9.85
N VAL A 587 2.30 -57.14 -10.96
CA VAL A 587 1.28 -56.10 -11.07
C VAL A 587 -0.10 -56.75 -11.04
N THR A 588 -0.98 -56.35 -10.12
CA THR A 588 -2.30 -56.93 -9.99
C THR A 588 -3.19 -56.58 -11.20
N LYS A 589 -4.14 -57.49 -11.54
CA LYS A 589 -5.11 -57.22 -12.61
C LYS A 589 -5.97 -55.98 -12.30
N GLU A 590 -6.25 -55.76 -11.03
CA GLU A 590 -7.00 -54.62 -10.57
C GLU A 590 -6.24 -53.31 -10.84
N PHE A 591 -4.96 -53.24 -10.52
CA PHE A 591 -4.13 -52.05 -10.80
C PHE A 591 -4.06 -51.76 -12.30
N ARG A 592 -3.81 -52.80 -13.11
CA ARG A 592 -3.80 -52.68 -14.58
C ARG A 592 -5.16 -52.19 -15.13
N GLY A 593 -6.25 -52.72 -14.61
CA GLY A 593 -7.60 -52.29 -14.95
C GLY A 593 -7.85 -50.81 -14.63
N ASN A 594 -7.35 -50.33 -13.50
CA ASN A 594 -7.47 -48.93 -13.12
C ASN A 594 -6.66 -47.99 -14.05
N VAL A 595 -5.48 -48.43 -14.52
CA VAL A 595 -4.69 -47.71 -15.54
C VAL A 595 -5.51 -47.54 -16.82
N TYR A 596 -6.09 -48.64 -17.35
CA TYR A 596 -6.92 -48.57 -18.56
C TYR A 596 -8.20 -47.75 -18.35
N HIS A 597 -8.80 -47.80 -17.17
CA HIS A 597 -9.97 -46.94 -16.85
C HIS A 597 -9.60 -45.46 -17.01
N ASN A 598 -8.51 -45.03 -16.39
CA ASN A 598 -8.05 -43.63 -16.45
C ASN A 598 -7.59 -43.22 -17.87
N MET A 599 -6.97 -44.16 -18.64
CA MET A 599 -6.73 -43.94 -20.08
C MET A 599 -8.05 -43.70 -20.85
N GLY A 600 -9.08 -44.46 -20.53
CA GLY A 600 -10.41 -44.27 -21.10
C GLY A 600 -10.98 -42.89 -20.83
N ILE A 601 -10.85 -42.39 -19.61
CA ILE A 601 -11.25 -41.01 -19.23
C ILE A 601 -10.44 -39.99 -20.06
N ALA A 602 -9.13 -40.18 -20.19
CA ALA A 602 -8.29 -39.28 -20.97
C ALA A 602 -8.68 -39.25 -22.45
N PHE A 603 -8.96 -40.40 -23.07
CA PHE A 603 -9.46 -40.45 -24.44
C PHE A 603 -10.84 -39.84 -24.61
N ALA A 604 -11.73 -40.05 -23.64
CA ALA A 604 -13.06 -39.41 -23.65
C ALA A 604 -12.96 -37.88 -23.61
N ARG A 605 -12.08 -37.33 -22.77
CA ARG A 605 -11.81 -35.88 -22.71
C ARG A 605 -11.22 -35.33 -24.01
N LEU A 606 -10.53 -36.15 -24.79
CA LEU A 606 -10.01 -35.79 -26.12
C LEU A 606 -11.01 -36.05 -27.25
N ALA A 607 -12.29 -36.32 -26.93
CA ALA A 607 -13.35 -36.67 -27.87
C ALA A 607 -13.01 -37.90 -28.74
N ASN A 608 -12.11 -38.75 -28.30
CA ASN A 608 -11.80 -40.02 -28.97
C ASN A 608 -12.64 -41.17 -28.36
N GLY A 609 -13.92 -41.20 -28.69
CA GLY A 609 -14.89 -42.12 -28.10
C GLY A 609 -14.57 -43.60 -28.34
N GLU A 610 -14.05 -43.97 -29.53
CA GLU A 610 -13.72 -45.37 -29.88
C GLU A 610 -12.54 -45.89 -29.03
N ALA A 611 -11.49 -45.08 -28.86
CA ALA A 611 -10.37 -45.43 -28.00
C ALA A 611 -10.78 -45.50 -26.52
N ALA A 612 -11.66 -44.57 -26.08
CA ALA A 612 -12.21 -44.57 -24.73
C ALA A 612 -13.01 -45.85 -24.46
N LEU A 613 -13.91 -46.21 -25.41
CA LEU A 613 -14.71 -47.44 -25.34
C LEU A 613 -13.82 -48.70 -25.18
N ALA A 614 -12.78 -48.82 -26.02
CA ALA A 614 -11.84 -49.94 -25.96
C ALA A 614 -11.09 -50.02 -24.60
N CYS A 615 -10.69 -48.87 -24.08
CA CYS A 615 -10.03 -48.80 -22.79
C CYS A 615 -10.96 -49.16 -21.61
N PHE A 616 -12.19 -48.64 -21.57
CA PHE A 616 -13.13 -48.97 -20.52
C PHE A 616 -13.57 -50.43 -20.53
N LYS A 617 -13.75 -51.01 -21.72
CA LYS A 617 -14.01 -52.47 -21.89
C LYS A 617 -12.85 -53.28 -21.30
N LYS A 618 -11.60 -52.97 -21.68
CA LYS A 618 -10.40 -53.65 -21.19
C LYS A 618 -10.22 -53.47 -19.68
N ALA A 619 -10.55 -52.28 -19.18
CA ALA A 619 -10.53 -51.99 -17.74
C ALA A 619 -11.47 -52.92 -16.97
N TYR A 620 -12.72 -53.04 -17.41
CA TYR A 620 -13.70 -53.91 -16.78
C TYR A 620 -13.32 -55.39 -16.85
N GLU A 621 -12.79 -55.85 -17.99
CA GLU A 621 -12.28 -57.24 -18.15
C GLU A 621 -11.14 -57.57 -17.16
N LEU A 622 -10.37 -56.56 -16.73
CA LEU A 622 -9.24 -56.73 -15.81
C LEU A 622 -9.63 -56.55 -14.34
N ASN A 623 -10.37 -55.47 -14.00
CA ASN A 623 -10.64 -55.12 -12.61
C ASN A 623 -12.05 -55.52 -12.13
N ALA A 624 -12.93 -55.96 -13.05
CA ALA A 624 -14.32 -56.28 -12.78
C ALA A 624 -15.09 -55.19 -11.94
N SER A 625 -14.65 -53.92 -12.01
CA SER A 625 -15.18 -52.82 -11.24
C SER A 625 -16.48 -52.32 -11.87
N ASP A 626 -17.50 -52.07 -11.02
CA ASP A 626 -18.76 -51.45 -11.43
C ASP A 626 -18.54 -50.09 -12.09
N VAL A 627 -17.55 -49.30 -11.62
CA VAL A 627 -17.19 -48.00 -12.19
C VAL A 627 -16.69 -48.12 -13.63
N SER A 628 -15.84 -49.13 -13.92
CA SER A 628 -15.33 -49.40 -15.26
C SER A 628 -16.41 -49.94 -16.20
N ARG A 629 -17.31 -50.80 -15.68
CA ARG A 629 -18.50 -51.27 -16.40
C ARG A 629 -19.43 -50.12 -16.79
N ASP A 630 -19.78 -49.27 -15.83
CA ASP A 630 -20.69 -48.16 -16.07
C ASP A 630 -20.11 -47.16 -17.07
N ALA A 631 -18.79 -46.88 -16.97
CA ALA A 631 -18.09 -46.04 -17.95
C ALA A 631 -18.12 -46.64 -19.36
N TRP A 632 -17.92 -47.95 -19.48
CA TRP A 632 -18.03 -48.68 -20.77
C TRP A 632 -19.44 -48.60 -21.34
N LEU A 633 -20.50 -48.84 -20.56
CA LEU A 633 -21.89 -48.83 -21.02
C LEU A 633 -22.30 -47.37 -21.36
N LYS A 634 -21.88 -46.37 -20.58
CA LYS A 634 -22.10 -44.96 -20.91
C LYS A 634 -21.47 -44.57 -22.26
N MET A 635 -20.25 -45.06 -22.52
CA MET A 635 -19.58 -44.76 -23.78
C MET A 635 -20.27 -45.41 -24.97
N LEU A 636 -20.82 -46.65 -24.87
CA LEU A 636 -21.63 -47.27 -25.88
C LEU A 636 -22.86 -46.40 -26.22
N LYS A 637 -23.54 -45.86 -25.19
CA LYS A 637 -24.70 -45.00 -25.38
C LYS A 637 -24.34 -43.66 -26.04
N ILE A 638 -23.23 -43.06 -25.64
CA ILE A 638 -22.72 -41.81 -26.20
C ILE A 638 -22.35 -41.97 -27.69
N LEU A 639 -21.90 -43.14 -28.09
CA LEU A 639 -21.54 -43.48 -29.46
C LEU A 639 -22.74 -44.02 -30.31
N ASP A 640 -23.97 -43.91 -29.81
CA ASP A 640 -25.19 -44.41 -30.42
C ASP A 640 -25.15 -45.92 -30.75
N ARG A 641 -24.42 -46.72 -29.94
CA ARG A 641 -24.30 -48.19 -30.08
C ARG A 641 -25.32 -48.90 -29.16
N ASP A 642 -26.57 -48.57 -29.26
CA ASP A 642 -27.63 -49.07 -28.39
C ASP A 642 -27.83 -50.56 -28.47
N GLU A 643 -27.68 -51.20 -29.67
CA GLU A 643 -27.76 -52.63 -29.83
C GLU A 643 -26.66 -53.37 -29.08
N GLU A 644 -25.40 -52.89 -29.14
CA GLU A 644 -24.30 -53.47 -28.42
C GLU A 644 -24.46 -53.28 -26.90
N MET A 645 -24.93 -52.12 -26.45
CA MET A 645 -25.24 -51.87 -25.05
C MET A 645 -26.29 -52.86 -24.54
N LEU A 646 -27.35 -53.11 -25.27
CA LEU A 646 -28.38 -54.08 -24.90
C LEU A 646 -27.85 -55.51 -24.86
N GLN A 647 -27.00 -55.91 -25.81
CA GLN A 647 -26.37 -57.22 -25.83
C GLN A 647 -25.47 -57.41 -24.57
N GLU A 648 -24.63 -56.44 -24.26
CA GLU A 648 -23.71 -56.54 -23.12
C GLU A 648 -24.42 -56.48 -21.78
N THR A 649 -25.46 -55.65 -21.61
CA THR A 649 -26.30 -55.62 -20.40
C THR A 649 -27.01 -56.92 -20.14
N ASN A 650 -27.55 -57.55 -21.21
CA ASN A 650 -28.14 -58.89 -21.14
C ASN A 650 -27.11 -59.95 -20.81
N ARG A 651 -25.90 -59.90 -21.40
CA ARG A 651 -24.80 -60.84 -21.11
C ARG A 651 -24.34 -60.75 -19.66
N MET A 652 -24.34 -59.56 -19.07
CA MET A 652 -23.94 -59.34 -17.68
C MET A 652 -25.14 -59.57 -16.71
N ILE A 653 -26.33 -59.81 -17.19
CA ILE A 653 -27.58 -59.98 -16.38
C ILE A 653 -27.75 -58.78 -15.45
N LEU A 654 -27.61 -57.57 -15.94
CA LEU A 654 -27.73 -56.39 -15.12
C LEU A 654 -29.18 -56.10 -14.73
N PRO A 655 -29.43 -55.64 -13.51
CA PRO A 655 -30.79 -55.20 -13.09
C PRO A 655 -31.25 -54.02 -13.95
N PRO A 656 -32.54 -53.94 -14.34
CA PRO A 656 -33.11 -52.82 -15.11
C PRO A 656 -32.89 -51.46 -14.43
N GLU A 657 -32.83 -51.43 -13.10
CA GLU A 657 -32.55 -50.21 -12.29
C GLU A 657 -31.15 -49.67 -12.60
N THR A 658 -30.13 -50.53 -12.78
CA THR A 658 -28.76 -50.11 -13.12
C THR A 658 -28.71 -49.47 -14.51
N VAL A 659 -29.40 -50.08 -15.50
CA VAL A 659 -29.46 -49.54 -16.86
C VAL A 659 -30.21 -48.20 -16.86
N GLY A 660 -31.35 -48.11 -16.18
CA GLY A 660 -32.11 -46.89 -16.04
C GLY A 660 -31.34 -45.76 -15.37
N ARG A 661 -30.52 -46.06 -14.35
CA ARG A 661 -29.63 -45.08 -13.70
C ARG A 661 -28.61 -44.55 -14.69
N ILE A 662 -27.95 -45.41 -15.47
CA ILE A 662 -26.95 -45.00 -16.48
C ILE A 662 -27.58 -44.07 -17.52
N GLU A 663 -28.78 -44.42 -18.03
CA GLU A 663 -29.49 -43.58 -19.00
C GLU A 663 -29.92 -42.24 -18.40
N GLN A 664 -30.36 -42.23 -17.14
CA GLN A 664 -30.71 -41.02 -16.43
C GLN A 664 -29.49 -40.09 -16.25
N GLU A 665 -28.37 -40.63 -15.81
CA GLU A 665 -27.13 -39.85 -15.62
C GLU A 665 -26.64 -39.22 -16.96
N ILE A 666 -26.77 -39.91 -18.07
CA ILE A 666 -26.45 -39.39 -19.41
C ILE A 666 -27.43 -38.26 -19.79
N SER A 667 -28.72 -38.45 -19.54
CA SER A 667 -29.74 -37.45 -19.84
C SER A 667 -29.59 -36.18 -19.02
N GLU A 668 -29.27 -36.32 -17.71
CA GLU A 668 -28.97 -35.20 -16.82
C GLU A 668 -27.73 -34.44 -17.27
N ALA A 669 -26.64 -35.15 -17.58
CA ALA A 669 -25.39 -34.53 -18.06
C ALA A 669 -25.61 -33.79 -19.41
N ARG A 670 -26.44 -34.34 -20.30
CA ARG A 670 -26.81 -33.70 -21.58
C ARG A 670 -27.62 -32.41 -21.33
N THR A 671 -28.60 -32.45 -20.43
CA THR A 671 -29.42 -31.30 -20.06
C THR A 671 -28.58 -30.19 -19.40
N GLU A 672 -27.56 -30.57 -18.61
CA GLU A 672 -26.62 -29.65 -18.00
C GLU A 672 -25.72 -28.99 -19.06
N PHE A 673 -25.21 -29.78 -20.02
CA PHE A 673 -24.38 -29.27 -21.12
C PHE A 673 -25.17 -28.31 -22.04
N GLU A 674 -26.44 -28.59 -22.30
CA GLU A 674 -27.32 -27.75 -23.12
C GLU A 674 -27.55 -26.34 -22.51
N LYS A 675 -27.31 -26.16 -21.18
CA LYS A 675 -27.38 -24.86 -20.51
C LYS A 675 -26.07 -24.06 -20.59
N GLN A 676 -24.99 -24.64 -21.08
CA GLN A 676 -23.68 -23.97 -21.12
C GLN A 676 -23.54 -23.06 -22.34
N PRO A 677 -22.84 -21.91 -22.23
CA PRO A 677 -22.62 -20.99 -23.36
C PRO A 677 -21.95 -21.65 -24.56
N VAL A 678 -21.15 -22.70 -24.33
CA VAL A 678 -20.52 -23.50 -25.38
C VAL A 678 -21.57 -24.18 -26.28
N TYR A 679 -22.61 -24.74 -25.68
CA TYR A 679 -23.69 -25.39 -26.44
C TYR A 679 -24.45 -24.39 -27.31
N GLU A 680 -24.76 -23.21 -26.79
CA GLU A 680 -25.42 -22.12 -27.50
C GLU A 680 -24.61 -21.69 -28.74
N MET A 681 -23.29 -21.60 -28.61
CA MET A 681 -22.40 -21.29 -29.72
C MET A 681 -22.36 -22.41 -30.78
N LEU A 682 -22.31 -23.68 -30.33
CA LEU A 682 -22.31 -24.83 -31.22
C LEU A 682 -23.62 -24.94 -32.04
N GLU A 683 -24.78 -24.67 -31.43
CA GLU A 683 -26.07 -24.63 -32.13
C GLU A 683 -26.11 -23.48 -33.13
N LYS A 684 -25.62 -22.27 -32.77
CA LYS A 684 -25.51 -21.15 -33.73
C LYS A 684 -24.67 -21.53 -34.96
N ILE A 685 -23.54 -22.24 -34.77
CA ILE A 685 -22.66 -22.68 -35.85
C ILE A 685 -23.37 -23.73 -36.71
N LYS A 686 -24.09 -24.68 -36.11
CA LYS A 686 -24.81 -25.76 -36.79
C LYS A 686 -25.93 -25.24 -37.69
N ASP A 687 -26.59 -24.14 -37.30
CA ASP A 687 -27.69 -23.53 -38.03
C ASP A 687 -27.27 -22.62 -39.19
N ILE A 688 -25.98 -22.53 -39.50
CA ILE A 688 -25.45 -21.76 -40.63
C ILE A 688 -25.64 -22.55 -41.92
N HIS A 689 -26.46 -22.01 -42.83
CA HIS A 689 -26.75 -22.63 -44.10
C HIS A 689 -26.35 -21.78 -45.32
N SER A 690 -25.81 -20.57 -45.12
CA SER A 690 -25.40 -19.67 -46.19
C SER A 690 -24.13 -18.89 -45.83
N GLU A 691 -23.39 -18.44 -46.84
CA GLU A 691 -22.19 -17.64 -46.72
C GLU A 691 -22.45 -16.29 -46.01
N SER A 692 -23.60 -15.68 -46.29
CA SER A 692 -24.04 -14.43 -45.66
C SER A 692 -24.28 -14.61 -44.13
N GLN A 693 -24.88 -15.73 -43.72
CA GLN A 693 -25.07 -16.04 -42.28
C GLN A 693 -23.73 -16.31 -41.58
N TRP A 694 -22.76 -16.89 -42.30
CA TRP A 694 -21.41 -17.07 -41.78
C TRP A 694 -20.71 -15.74 -41.55
N ASP A 695 -20.79 -14.81 -42.52
CA ASP A 695 -20.16 -13.50 -42.40
C ASP A 695 -20.71 -12.69 -41.21
N ASP A 696 -22.00 -12.83 -40.90
CA ASP A 696 -22.64 -12.18 -39.76
C ASP A 696 -22.15 -12.71 -38.40
N ILE A 697 -21.91 -14.03 -38.27
CA ILE A 697 -21.57 -14.68 -36.99
C ILE A 697 -20.06 -14.93 -36.84
N CYS A 698 -19.31 -14.88 -37.95
CA CYS A 698 -17.85 -15.19 -37.94
C CYS A 698 -17.05 -14.40 -36.92
N PRO A 699 -17.26 -13.08 -36.70
CA PRO A 699 -16.52 -12.35 -35.68
C PRO A 699 -16.76 -12.88 -34.25
N GLU A 700 -18.00 -13.28 -33.93
CA GLU A 700 -18.37 -13.86 -32.63
C GLU A 700 -17.71 -15.23 -32.43
N VAL A 701 -17.74 -16.06 -33.47
CA VAL A 701 -17.09 -17.40 -33.47
C VAL A 701 -15.58 -17.28 -33.31
N LEU A 702 -14.94 -16.33 -34.00
CA LEU A 702 -13.51 -16.12 -33.91
C LEU A 702 -13.10 -15.66 -32.49
N LEU A 703 -13.88 -14.74 -31.91
CA LEU A 703 -13.62 -14.26 -30.52
C LEU A 703 -13.79 -15.41 -29.52
N TRP A 704 -14.84 -16.23 -29.70
CA TRP A 704 -15.05 -17.41 -28.86
C TRP A 704 -13.93 -18.44 -29.01
N LEU A 705 -13.46 -18.72 -30.24
CA LEU A 705 -12.34 -19.61 -30.50
C LEU A 705 -11.04 -19.09 -29.87
N GLU A 706 -10.77 -17.80 -29.93
CA GLU A 706 -9.59 -17.21 -29.27
C GLU A 706 -9.66 -17.35 -27.73
N LYS A 707 -10.85 -17.18 -27.16
CA LYS A 707 -11.08 -17.42 -25.73
C LYS A 707 -10.83 -18.89 -25.39
N GLN A 708 -11.39 -19.84 -26.16
CA GLN A 708 -11.19 -21.27 -25.95
C GLN A 708 -9.72 -21.70 -26.15
N LYS A 709 -9.02 -21.13 -27.13
CA LYS A 709 -7.58 -21.35 -27.29
C LYS A 709 -6.79 -20.81 -26.10
N GLY A 710 -7.19 -19.65 -25.53
CA GLY A 710 -6.60 -19.09 -24.33
C GLY A 710 -6.79 -19.99 -23.12
N GLU A 711 -8.00 -20.47 -22.91
CA GLU A 711 -8.32 -21.44 -21.85
C GLU A 711 -7.54 -22.76 -22.05
N TYR A 712 -7.49 -23.29 -23.27
CA TYR A 712 -6.74 -24.51 -23.58
C TYR A 712 -5.22 -24.37 -23.44
N ARG A 713 -4.64 -23.19 -23.74
CA ARG A 713 -3.21 -22.91 -23.53
C ARG A 713 -2.84 -22.69 -22.07
N ASN A 714 -3.83 -22.31 -21.25
CA ASN A 714 -3.65 -22.07 -19.82
C ASN A 714 -4.02 -23.31 -18.96
N CYS A 715 -4.51 -24.40 -19.60
CA CYS A 715 -4.79 -25.68 -18.96
C CYS A 715 -3.54 -26.56 -18.88
#